data_ad762423065b188c7f7f2bcb85663613
#
_entry.id   ad762423065b188c7f7f2bcb85663613
#
_cell.length_a   1.000
_cell.length_b   1.000
_cell.length_c   1.000
_cell.angle_alpha   90.00
_cell.angle_beta   90.00
_cell.angle_gamma   90.00
#
_symmetry.space_group_name_H-M   'P 1'
#
loop_
_entity.id
_entity.type
_entity.pdbx_description
1 polymer ?
#
loop_
_entity_poly.entity_id
_entity_poly.type
_entity_poly.pdbx_seq_one_letter_code
_entity_poly.pdbx_strand_id
1 'polypeptide(L)'
;MRLTRCLPCLLALLTPAMGRAANQAATAPVATLSSFDTSELALFERKASLAKRLGATHVPLTDGLPVAQWQFQPADDPYPGWFIQRPDFFKLFPASEVEPFVDMTYGRRIVTLLEERCRILRRLGLKAHWAANIPQVMPEAFFTAYPQLRGPRVDQPNRSRTARFSMCVDQPETLRLYAEAMKNLLRHCPEIETFSFLTQDSGSGFCWAPALYPGINGHSDCKDRPMADRISGFLITLKDAAKQAGHEIEINLNPISPRQWMLATFSPEQLDAIVHKLPPGIAVQGREGPDGRPFGGLRASDAYSRGAFYPIVGLAVPDLRWLRSGRGATTRAGADPASARRLANEQAERNAEAPATPTAVRRMISLRPDEAEMEFNARLIESTQGSARGSVVDRLAALRAFAATEAGDAQADELLAVWLQLDDADRRLDTLDFGSMLQFGHVLNRWINRPMVPFPAELSAADKAYYRPFLFQAKGEEQADNLIDIQAMRMYEGFGARLLFQRVIETVVPDAEGALSHIRHIRDAAPDASAKARWELFGRRLEAAICLLHTADHMVAYQAQLDRVKSLAVKPEPNPPLGTLNSWDRADLTELARKEIDNTAHLLRLLQTTKEQLVDLAPVAEEETIMRLGPGLPDQLKRKIDLMNAHWMDYDRLFTAPNP
;
A
#
# COMPACT_ATOMS: atom_id res chain seq x y z
N MET A 1 2.17 75.31 35.12
CA MET A 1 3.47 75.85 34.65
C MET A 1 3.92 74.99 33.44
N ARG A 2 3.89 75.62 32.28
CA ARG A 2 4.82 75.52 31.13
C ARG A 2 5.10 74.09 30.61
N LEU A 3 5.10 73.73 29.36
CA LEU A 3 4.94 74.38 28.04
C LEU A 3 4.88 73.28 26.98
N THR A 4 3.87 73.32 26.17
CA THR A 4 3.80 73.06 24.73
C THR A 4 5.08 72.73 23.98
N ARG A 5 5.02 71.72 23.11
CA ARG A 5 5.38 71.88 21.69
C ARG A 5 4.85 70.69 20.84
N CYS A 6 4.00 71.04 19.89
CA CYS A 6 3.55 70.26 18.76
C CYS A 6 4.70 70.06 17.74
N LEU A 7 4.70 68.87 17.07
CA LEU A 7 5.26 68.75 15.71
C LEU A 7 4.35 67.82 14.91
N PRO A 8 4.13 68.03 13.63
CA PRO A 8 3.02 67.48 12.87
C PRO A 8 3.33 66.13 12.23
N CYS A 9 2.28 65.32 12.11
CA CYS A 9 2.23 64.11 11.31
C CYS A 9 2.43 64.39 9.83
N LEU A 10 3.45 63.79 9.24
CA LEU A 10 3.54 63.56 7.80
C LEU A 10 3.04 62.15 7.51
N LEU A 11 1.79 62.06 7.01
CA LEU A 11 1.27 60.86 6.37
C LEU A 11 1.92 60.76 5.00
N ALA A 12 2.86 59.81 4.84
CA ALA A 12 3.33 59.38 3.53
C ALA A 12 2.47 58.21 3.08
N LEU A 13 1.59 58.46 2.15
CA LEU A 13 0.85 57.44 1.37
C LEU A 13 1.87 56.69 0.49
N LEU A 14 2.22 55.49 0.91
CA LEU A 14 2.92 54.51 0.07
C LEU A 14 1.85 53.66 -0.62
N THR A 15 1.50 54.03 -1.82
CA THR A 15 0.83 53.15 -2.79
C THR A 15 1.88 52.14 -3.27
N PRO A 16 1.59 50.81 -3.20
CA PRO A 16 2.47 49.85 -3.87
C PRO A 16 2.21 49.95 -5.38
N ALA A 17 3.20 50.39 -6.11
CA ALA A 17 3.22 50.25 -7.56
C ALA A 17 3.25 48.78 -7.91
N MET A 18 2.12 48.27 -8.46
CA MET A 18 2.08 47.01 -9.15
C MET A 18 2.95 47.10 -10.42
N GLY A 19 4.22 46.78 -10.26
CA GLY A 19 5.09 46.51 -11.39
C GLY A 19 4.61 45.25 -12.12
N ARG A 20 4.03 45.40 -13.29
CA ARG A 20 3.88 44.33 -14.28
C ARG A 20 5.29 43.80 -14.59
N ALA A 21 5.69 42.72 -13.94
CA ALA A 21 6.82 41.93 -14.39
C ALA A 21 6.40 41.25 -15.70
N ALA A 22 7.04 41.70 -16.77
CA ALA A 22 6.94 41.09 -18.08
C ALA A 22 7.35 39.62 -17.98
N ASN A 23 6.50 38.79 -18.51
CA ASN A 23 6.66 37.35 -18.68
C ASN A 23 7.92 37.07 -19.54
N GLN A 24 9.09 37.00 -18.94
CA GLN A 24 10.19 36.25 -19.49
C GLN A 24 10.01 34.84 -18.92
N ALA A 25 9.48 33.95 -19.75
CA ALA A 25 9.58 32.52 -19.51
C ALA A 25 11.08 32.15 -19.50
N ALA A 26 11.70 32.32 -18.33
CA ALA A 26 12.99 31.73 -18.07
C ALA A 26 12.77 30.21 -18.19
N THR A 27 13.35 29.61 -19.22
CA THR A 27 13.48 28.16 -19.33
C THR A 27 14.15 27.69 -18.05
N ALA A 28 13.35 27.13 -17.14
CA ALA A 28 13.86 26.53 -15.92
C ALA A 28 14.94 25.50 -16.33
N PRO A 29 16.09 25.46 -15.64
CA PRO A 29 17.11 24.48 -15.98
C PRO A 29 16.50 23.09 -15.91
N VAL A 30 16.66 22.32 -16.98
CA VAL A 30 16.26 20.91 -17.04
C VAL A 30 16.94 20.22 -15.87
N ALA A 31 16.17 19.62 -14.96
CA ALA A 31 16.73 18.90 -13.84
C ALA A 31 17.59 17.76 -14.39
N THR A 32 18.88 17.80 -14.10
CA THR A 32 19.80 16.72 -14.49
C THR A 32 19.46 15.46 -13.69
N LEU A 33 19.24 14.35 -14.39
CA LEU A 33 19.01 13.07 -13.77
C LEU A 33 20.23 12.66 -12.94
N SER A 34 20.00 12.22 -11.71
CA SER A 34 21.03 11.62 -10.88
C SER A 34 21.40 10.21 -11.36
N SER A 35 22.48 9.64 -10.85
CA SER A 35 22.83 8.25 -11.13
C SER A 35 21.75 7.26 -10.67
N PHE A 36 21.08 7.60 -9.56
CA PHE A 36 19.93 6.83 -9.06
C PHE A 36 18.76 6.88 -10.06
N ASP A 37 18.41 8.05 -10.55
CA ASP A 37 17.33 8.23 -11.52
C ASP A 37 17.61 7.45 -12.81
N THR A 38 18.86 7.43 -13.25
CA THR A 38 19.28 6.65 -14.43
C THR A 38 19.14 5.14 -14.22
N SER A 39 19.53 4.61 -13.07
CA SER A 39 19.37 3.20 -12.74
C SER A 39 17.91 2.80 -12.59
N GLU A 40 17.11 3.67 -12.01
CA GLU A 40 15.66 3.50 -11.84
C GLU A 40 14.96 3.44 -13.21
N LEU A 41 15.28 4.34 -14.13
CA LEU A 41 14.74 4.33 -15.49
C LEU A 41 15.15 3.08 -16.28
N ALA A 42 16.40 2.64 -16.14
CA ALA A 42 16.85 1.38 -16.77
C ALA A 42 16.07 0.17 -16.22
N LEU A 43 15.82 0.13 -14.92
CA LEU A 43 14.98 -0.91 -14.30
C LEU A 43 13.53 -0.84 -14.81
N PHE A 44 12.96 0.35 -14.88
CA PHE A 44 11.62 0.56 -15.41
C PHE A 44 11.49 0.06 -16.86
N GLU A 45 12.47 0.37 -17.71
CA GLU A 45 12.49 -0.08 -19.11
C GLU A 45 12.54 -1.61 -19.23
N ARG A 46 13.40 -2.27 -18.45
CA ARG A 46 13.47 -3.74 -18.44
C ARG A 46 12.16 -4.36 -18.00
N LYS A 47 11.57 -3.88 -16.90
CA LYS A 47 10.27 -4.35 -16.41
C LYS A 47 9.12 -4.09 -17.38
N ALA A 48 9.07 -2.91 -18.01
CA ALA A 48 8.07 -2.59 -19.03
C ALA A 48 8.21 -3.50 -20.27
N SER A 49 9.45 -3.83 -20.67
CA SER A 49 9.71 -4.78 -21.74
C SER A 49 9.23 -6.19 -21.40
N LEU A 50 9.45 -6.64 -20.17
CA LEU A 50 8.91 -7.91 -19.65
C LEU A 50 7.38 -7.90 -19.63
N ALA A 51 6.77 -6.82 -19.15
CA ALA A 51 5.31 -6.67 -19.16
C ALA A 51 4.75 -6.77 -20.58
N LYS A 52 5.43 -6.17 -21.58
CA LYS A 52 5.06 -6.30 -22.99
C LYS A 52 5.15 -7.77 -23.49
N ARG A 53 6.20 -8.51 -23.16
CA ARG A 53 6.32 -9.95 -23.46
C ARG A 53 5.16 -10.74 -22.86
N LEU A 54 4.70 -10.35 -21.67
CA LEU A 54 3.54 -10.93 -21.00
C LEU A 54 2.19 -10.49 -21.59
N GLY A 55 2.22 -9.72 -22.66
CA GLY A 55 1.04 -9.24 -23.39
C GLY A 55 0.38 -8.01 -22.78
N ALA A 56 1.11 -7.22 -21.99
CA ALA A 56 0.59 -5.94 -21.51
C ALA A 56 0.30 -4.99 -22.67
N THR A 57 -0.79 -4.28 -22.57
CA THR A 57 -1.11 -3.10 -23.38
C THR A 57 -0.83 -1.82 -22.59
N HIS A 58 -0.97 -1.92 -21.26
CA HIS A 58 -0.80 -0.81 -20.33
C HIS A 58 0.08 -1.24 -19.15
N VAL A 59 0.79 -0.27 -18.61
CA VAL A 59 1.54 -0.42 -17.36
C VAL A 59 1.27 0.77 -16.44
N PRO A 60 1.29 0.59 -15.11
CA PRO A 60 1.17 1.69 -14.17
C PRO A 60 2.39 2.61 -14.27
N LEU A 61 2.17 3.88 -14.62
CA LEU A 61 3.24 4.86 -14.80
C LEU A 61 3.95 5.20 -13.49
N THR A 62 3.21 5.13 -12.38
CA THR A 62 3.66 5.56 -11.05
C THR A 62 4.22 4.44 -10.17
N ASP A 63 4.24 3.19 -10.66
CA ASP A 63 4.80 2.07 -9.88
C ASP A 63 6.30 2.30 -9.60
N GLY A 64 6.70 2.13 -8.33
CA GLY A 64 8.08 2.27 -7.88
C GLY A 64 8.65 3.69 -7.92
N LEU A 65 7.86 4.72 -8.22
CA LEU A 65 8.35 6.11 -8.15
C LEU A 65 8.67 6.53 -6.71
N PRO A 66 9.67 7.38 -6.54
CA PRO A 66 9.86 8.11 -5.29
C PRO A 66 8.57 8.83 -4.88
N VAL A 67 8.34 8.91 -3.58
CA VAL A 67 7.12 9.51 -3.05
C VAL A 67 7.11 11.01 -3.28
N ALA A 68 6.03 11.52 -3.89
CA ALA A 68 5.75 12.95 -3.96
C ALA A 68 4.98 13.39 -2.71
N GLN A 69 5.54 14.30 -1.94
CA GLN A 69 4.93 14.82 -0.72
C GLN A 69 4.62 16.31 -0.85
N TRP A 70 3.57 16.78 -0.17
CA TRP A 70 3.35 18.21 0.03
C TRP A 70 4.46 18.81 0.87
N GLN A 71 4.81 18.09 1.92
CA GLN A 71 5.87 18.32 2.88
C GLN A 71 6.19 16.99 3.52
N PHE A 72 7.34 16.88 4.16
CA PHE A 72 7.65 15.70 4.95
C PHE A 72 6.56 15.49 6.00
N GLN A 73 6.17 14.23 6.16
CA GLN A 73 5.18 13.86 7.15
C GLN A 73 5.70 14.25 8.55
N PRO A 74 4.88 14.90 9.40
CA PRO A 74 5.26 15.09 10.78
C PRO A 74 5.60 13.75 11.44
N ALA A 75 6.75 13.70 12.10
CA ALA A 75 7.23 12.47 12.74
C ALA A 75 6.28 11.93 13.83
N ASP A 76 5.33 12.74 14.29
CA ASP A 76 4.38 12.40 15.34
C ASP A 76 2.98 12.04 14.81
N ASP A 77 2.75 12.09 13.50
CA ASP A 77 1.48 11.68 12.88
C ASP A 77 1.73 10.66 11.74
N PRO A 78 1.85 9.38 12.06
CA PRO A 78 2.14 8.34 11.08
C PRO A 78 0.99 8.09 10.09
N TYR A 79 -0.23 8.39 10.49
CA TYR A 79 -1.40 8.25 9.64
C TYR A 79 -1.73 9.60 8.99
N PRO A 80 -2.08 9.63 7.79
CA PRO A 80 -2.11 8.64 6.72
C PRO A 80 -0.98 8.89 5.70
N GLY A 81 0.24 8.71 6.09
CA GLY A 81 1.41 8.90 5.25
C GLY A 81 1.23 8.35 3.84
N TRP A 82 0.53 7.24 3.72
CA TRP A 82 0.30 6.56 2.46
C TRP A 82 -0.53 7.38 1.44
N PHE A 83 -1.53 8.15 1.82
CA PHE A 83 -2.27 8.93 0.84
C PHE A 83 -1.73 10.35 0.62
N ILE A 84 -1.09 10.94 1.61
CA ILE A 84 -0.39 12.21 1.39
C ILE A 84 0.92 12.04 0.61
N GLN A 85 1.44 10.84 0.53
CA GLN A 85 2.66 10.49 -0.19
C GLN A 85 2.42 10.07 -1.64
N ARG A 86 1.17 9.85 -2.06
CA ARG A 86 0.89 9.44 -3.44
C ARG A 86 1.21 10.53 -4.45
N PRO A 87 1.66 10.15 -5.66
CA PRO A 87 1.87 11.07 -6.76
C PRO A 87 0.52 11.53 -7.33
N ASP A 88 -0.08 12.53 -6.68
CA ASP A 88 -1.34 13.11 -7.09
C ASP A 88 -1.15 14.30 -8.04
N PHE A 89 -2.20 14.76 -8.71
CA PHE A 89 -2.13 15.82 -9.71
C PHE A 89 -1.48 17.08 -9.18
N PHE A 90 -1.96 17.60 -8.06
CA PHE A 90 -1.50 18.88 -7.53
C PHE A 90 -0.09 18.84 -6.97
N LYS A 91 0.42 17.68 -6.57
CA LYS A 91 1.79 17.55 -6.08
C LYS A 91 2.83 17.61 -7.20
N LEU A 92 2.45 17.22 -8.41
CA LEU A 92 3.36 17.10 -9.55
C LEU A 92 3.02 18.06 -10.68
N PHE A 93 1.75 18.32 -10.89
CA PHE A 93 1.22 19.11 -12.00
C PHE A 93 0.24 20.18 -11.50
N PRO A 94 0.64 20.99 -10.51
CA PRO A 94 -0.28 21.92 -9.85
C PRO A 94 -0.87 22.92 -10.86
N ALA A 95 -2.09 23.37 -10.54
CA ALA A 95 -2.59 24.63 -11.07
C ALA A 95 -1.80 25.79 -10.46
N SER A 96 -1.80 26.93 -11.11
CA SER A 96 -0.98 28.11 -10.74
C SER A 96 -1.20 28.56 -9.29
N GLU A 97 -2.44 28.47 -8.79
CA GLU A 97 -2.78 28.87 -7.43
C GLU A 97 -2.32 27.82 -6.37
N VAL A 98 -2.08 26.59 -6.79
CA VAL A 98 -1.63 25.51 -5.91
C VAL A 98 -0.09 25.45 -5.84
N GLU A 99 0.59 25.87 -6.90
CA GLU A 99 2.06 25.80 -7.02
C GLU A 99 2.82 26.37 -5.80
N PRO A 100 2.41 27.50 -5.18
CA PRO A 100 3.11 28.04 -4.01
C PRO A 100 3.13 27.13 -2.77
N PHE A 101 2.28 26.10 -2.74
CA PHE A 101 2.13 25.17 -1.61
C PHE A 101 2.79 23.81 -1.86
N VAL A 102 3.50 23.65 -2.98
CA VAL A 102 4.15 22.41 -3.39
C VAL A 102 5.66 22.56 -3.33
N ASP A 103 6.37 21.53 -2.86
CA ASP A 103 7.82 21.46 -3.05
C ASP A 103 8.13 21.14 -4.53
N MET A 104 8.28 22.20 -5.31
CA MET A 104 8.55 22.10 -6.74
C MET A 104 9.94 21.55 -7.07
N THR A 105 10.89 21.54 -6.12
CA THR A 105 12.21 20.92 -6.34
C THR A 105 12.05 19.41 -6.45
N TYR A 106 11.37 18.82 -5.49
CA TYR A 106 11.09 17.41 -5.47
C TYR A 106 10.08 17.03 -6.59
N GLY A 107 9.03 17.82 -6.76
CA GLY A 107 8.03 17.62 -7.80
C GLY A 107 8.63 17.58 -9.20
N ARG A 108 9.51 18.51 -9.56
CA ARG A 108 10.19 18.56 -10.88
C ARG A 108 11.03 17.31 -11.15
N ARG A 109 11.75 16.80 -10.15
CA ARG A 109 12.50 15.55 -10.30
C ARG A 109 11.57 14.40 -10.69
N ILE A 110 10.44 14.24 -10.00
CA ILE A 110 9.48 13.17 -10.30
C ILE A 110 8.82 13.38 -11.67
N VAL A 111 8.48 14.61 -12.03
CA VAL A 111 7.94 14.93 -13.36
C VAL A 111 8.94 14.54 -14.47
N THR A 112 10.22 14.86 -14.29
CA THR A 112 11.27 14.44 -15.24
C THR A 112 11.34 12.92 -15.39
N LEU A 113 11.28 12.17 -14.27
CA LEU A 113 11.22 10.71 -14.32
C LEU A 113 9.98 10.18 -15.05
N LEU A 114 8.83 10.79 -14.83
CA LEU A 114 7.58 10.43 -15.50
C LEU A 114 7.65 10.68 -17.01
N GLU A 115 8.20 11.81 -17.44
CA GLU A 115 8.41 12.11 -18.86
C GLU A 115 9.33 11.09 -19.53
N GLU A 116 10.43 10.70 -18.87
CA GLU A 116 11.33 9.66 -19.39
C GLU A 116 10.63 8.29 -19.44
N ARG A 117 9.86 7.92 -18.43
CA ARG A 117 9.04 6.70 -18.46
C ARG A 117 8.04 6.74 -19.61
N CYS A 118 7.39 7.86 -19.86
CA CYS A 118 6.51 8.04 -21.01
C CYS A 118 7.24 7.83 -22.35
N ARG A 119 8.47 8.36 -22.50
CA ARG A 119 9.31 8.11 -23.68
C ARG A 119 9.63 6.63 -23.86
N ILE A 120 9.93 5.92 -22.76
CA ILE A 120 10.16 4.47 -22.76
C ILE A 120 8.88 3.75 -23.24
N LEU A 121 7.72 4.06 -22.66
CA LEU A 121 6.46 3.41 -23.03
C LEU A 121 6.12 3.63 -24.49
N ARG A 122 6.28 4.86 -25.01
CA ARG A 122 6.08 5.18 -26.43
C ARG A 122 6.97 4.33 -27.33
N ARG A 123 8.26 4.19 -26.99
CA ARG A 123 9.21 3.36 -27.74
C ARG A 123 8.82 1.88 -27.71
N LEU A 124 8.26 1.40 -26.61
CA LEU A 124 7.79 0.04 -26.46
C LEU A 124 6.38 -0.19 -27.07
N GLY A 125 5.66 0.86 -27.47
CA GLY A 125 4.28 0.76 -27.93
C GLY A 125 3.29 0.39 -26.82
N LEU A 126 3.61 0.75 -25.57
CA LEU A 126 2.76 0.59 -24.40
C LEU A 126 2.07 1.91 -24.05
N LYS A 127 0.93 1.79 -23.39
CA LYS A 127 0.20 2.91 -22.81
C LYS A 127 0.38 2.97 -21.29
N ALA A 128 0.11 4.14 -20.74
CA ALA A 128 0.23 4.37 -19.32
C ALA A 128 -1.14 4.31 -18.62
N HIS A 129 -1.10 3.79 -17.41
CA HIS A 129 -2.19 3.84 -16.45
C HIS A 129 -1.77 4.72 -15.25
N TRP A 130 -2.70 5.55 -14.78
CA TRP A 130 -2.50 6.40 -13.60
C TRP A 130 -3.45 6.03 -12.48
N ALA A 131 -2.93 5.83 -11.26
CA ALA A 131 -3.72 5.57 -10.07
C ALA A 131 -3.49 6.67 -9.03
N ALA A 132 -4.58 7.20 -8.46
CA ALA A 132 -4.51 8.23 -7.42
C ALA A 132 -5.71 8.16 -6.45
N ASN A 133 -5.57 8.82 -5.29
CA ASN A 133 -6.72 9.09 -4.43
C ASN A 133 -7.36 10.43 -4.82
N ILE A 134 -8.69 10.46 -4.91
CA ILE A 134 -9.42 11.64 -5.35
C ILE A 134 -10.79 11.75 -4.65
N PRO A 135 -11.28 12.93 -4.26
CA PRO A 135 -10.61 14.24 -4.30
C PRO A 135 -9.34 14.27 -3.44
N GLN A 136 -8.36 15.08 -3.84
CA GLN A 136 -7.04 15.05 -3.22
C GLN A 136 -7.01 15.79 -1.89
N VAL A 137 -6.16 15.30 -0.99
CA VAL A 137 -5.80 16.00 0.25
C VAL A 137 -4.96 17.22 -0.10
N MET A 138 -5.25 18.35 0.53
CA MET A 138 -4.50 19.59 0.36
C MET A 138 -3.80 19.99 1.67
N PRO A 139 -2.67 20.69 1.60
CA PRO A 139 -2.01 21.20 2.79
C PRO A 139 -2.85 22.29 3.50
N GLU A 140 -2.73 22.38 4.81
CA GLU A 140 -3.49 23.37 5.59
C GLU A 140 -3.17 24.81 5.18
N ALA A 141 -1.94 25.10 4.76
CA ALA A 141 -1.54 26.41 4.25
C ALA A 141 -2.36 26.83 3.02
N PHE A 142 -2.73 25.88 2.15
CA PHE A 142 -3.62 26.15 1.02
C PHE A 142 -4.99 26.63 1.49
N PHE A 143 -5.57 25.96 2.48
CA PHE A 143 -6.88 26.35 3.02
C PHE A 143 -6.85 27.61 3.87
N THR A 144 -5.69 28.01 4.37
CA THR A 144 -5.51 29.32 4.98
C THR A 144 -5.61 30.44 3.94
N ALA A 145 -5.09 30.20 2.73
CA ALA A 145 -5.19 31.15 1.62
C ALA A 145 -6.55 31.11 0.89
N TYR A 146 -7.16 29.93 0.81
CA TYR A 146 -8.41 29.68 0.09
C TYR A 146 -9.45 28.96 0.97
N PRO A 147 -9.92 29.57 2.06
CA PRO A 147 -10.80 28.92 3.04
C PRO A 147 -12.13 28.45 2.44
N GLN A 148 -12.62 29.13 1.42
CA GLN A 148 -13.85 28.80 0.71
C GLN A 148 -13.76 27.48 -0.07
N LEU A 149 -12.58 26.99 -0.35
CA LEU A 149 -12.37 25.72 -1.08
C LEU A 149 -12.25 24.51 -0.15
N ARG A 150 -12.22 24.72 1.17
CA ARG A 150 -12.10 23.61 2.13
C ARG A 150 -13.30 22.68 2.04
N GLY A 151 -13.05 21.42 1.74
CA GLY A 151 -14.05 20.36 1.71
C GLY A 151 -14.10 19.57 3.03
N PRO A 152 -14.50 18.30 2.99
CA PRO A 152 -14.65 17.49 4.19
C PRO A 152 -13.30 17.00 4.72
N ARG A 153 -13.31 16.60 5.98
CA ARG A 153 -12.23 15.86 6.59
C ARG A 153 -12.11 14.47 5.95
N VAL A 154 -10.90 14.02 5.62
CA VAL A 154 -10.64 12.80 4.83
C VAL A 154 -9.66 11.82 5.48
N ASP A 155 -9.02 12.21 6.58
CA ASP A 155 -8.20 11.31 7.39
C ASP A 155 -9.08 10.39 8.26
N GLN A 156 -8.45 9.43 8.90
CA GLN A 156 -9.10 8.51 9.85
C GLN A 156 -9.06 9.13 11.27
N PRO A 157 -10.14 9.78 11.75
CA PRO A 157 -10.11 10.55 13.01
C PRO A 157 -9.73 9.75 14.25
N ASN A 158 -9.95 8.43 14.22
CA ASN A 158 -9.58 7.55 15.32
C ASN A 158 -8.09 7.18 15.32
N ARG A 159 -7.35 7.54 14.27
CA ARG A 159 -5.96 7.12 14.06
C ARG A 159 -5.04 8.29 13.74
N SER A 160 -5.52 9.25 12.94
CA SER A 160 -4.76 10.45 12.61
C SER A 160 -4.74 11.45 13.77
N ARG A 161 -3.59 11.99 14.05
CA ARG A 161 -3.41 13.07 15.03
C ARG A 161 -3.68 14.43 14.43
N THR A 162 -3.51 14.58 13.10
CA THR A 162 -3.71 15.82 12.36
C THR A 162 -4.85 15.66 11.37
N ALA A 163 -5.86 16.55 11.47
CA ALA A 163 -6.97 16.56 10.53
C ALA A 163 -6.47 16.92 9.12
N ARG A 164 -6.94 16.18 8.12
CA ARG A 164 -6.65 16.40 6.70
C ARG A 164 -7.94 16.62 5.94
N PHE A 165 -7.89 17.50 4.96
CA PHE A 165 -9.07 17.92 4.21
C PHE A 165 -8.84 17.81 2.71
N SER A 166 -9.89 17.47 1.96
CA SER A 166 -9.92 17.62 0.50
C SER A 166 -10.52 18.97 0.12
N MET A 167 -10.40 19.34 -1.15
CA MET A 167 -11.16 20.49 -1.68
C MET A 167 -12.62 20.10 -1.90
N CYS A 168 -13.50 21.07 -1.71
CA CYS A 168 -14.93 20.93 -2.01
C CYS A 168 -15.16 20.92 -3.53
N VAL A 169 -15.52 19.77 -4.08
CA VAL A 169 -15.76 19.60 -5.53
C VAL A 169 -17.05 20.29 -6.04
N ASP A 170 -17.88 20.81 -5.13
CA ASP A 170 -19.04 21.63 -5.49
C ASP A 170 -18.68 23.08 -5.80
N GLN A 171 -17.45 23.50 -5.52
CA GLN A 171 -16.96 24.83 -5.83
C GLN A 171 -16.45 24.88 -7.27
N PRO A 172 -16.95 25.79 -8.12
CA PRO A 172 -16.50 25.91 -9.51
C PRO A 172 -15.00 26.14 -9.64
N GLU A 173 -14.41 26.84 -8.67
CA GLU A 173 -12.96 27.08 -8.61
C GLU A 173 -12.19 25.79 -8.41
N THR A 174 -12.65 24.90 -7.53
CA THR A 174 -12.06 23.56 -7.36
C THR A 174 -12.07 22.77 -8.67
N LEU A 175 -13.19 22.78 -9.39
CA LEU A 175 -13.30 22.10 -10.68
C LEU A 175 -12.33 22.67 -11.71
N ARG A 176 -12.17 24.00 -11.74
CA ARG A 176 -11.20 24.68 -12.60
C ARG A 176 -9.76 24.25 -12.28
N LEU A 177 -9.38 24.21 -11.00
CA LEU A 177 -8.05 23.78 -10.56
C LEU A 177 -7.77 22.33 -10.97
N TYR A 178 -8.73 21.44 -10.80
CA TYR A 178 -8.60 20.05 -11.25
C TYR A 178 -8.48 19.93 -12.76
N ALA A 179 -9.26 20.71 -13.51
CA ALA A 179 -9.18 20.73 -14.98
C ALA A 179 -7.79 21.21 -15.47
N GLU A 180 -7.23 22.23 -14.82
CA GLU A 180 -5.89 22.74 -15.12
C GLU A 180 -4.82 21.70 -14.82
N ALA A 181 -4.87 21.09 -13.62
CA ALA A 181 -3.94 20.04 -13.23
C ALA A 181 -4.00 18.82 -14.16
N MET A 182 -5.19 18.40 -14.60
CA MET A 182 -5.35 17.33 -15.59
C MET A 182 -4.70 17.68 -16.92
N LYS A 183 -4.90 18.90 -17.43
CA LYS A 183 -4.25 19.37 -18.66
C LYS A 183 -2.73 19.41 -18.52
N ASN A 184 -2.22 19.85 -17.36
CA ASN A 184 -0.80 19.88 -17.08
C ASN A 184 -0.23 18.46 -17.07
N LEU A 185 -0.87 17.52 -16.38
CA LEU A 185 -0.47 16.11 -16.33
C LEU A 185 -0.37 15.52 -17.76
N LEU A 186 -1.41 15.66 -18.58
CA LEU A 186 -1.45 15.07 -19.92
C LEU A 186 -0.48 15.74 -20.91
N ARG A 187 -0.11 17.00 -20.68
CA ARG A 187 0.94 17.66 -21.45
C ARG A 187 2.30 17.02 -21.22
N HIS A 188 2.61 16.65 -19.98
CA HIS A 188 3.87 15.99 -19.61
C HIS A 188 3.85 14.48 -19.86
N CYS A 189 2.69 13.84 -19.69
CA CYS A 189 2.51 12.39 -19.77
C CYS A 189 1.41 12.01 -20.77
N PRO A 190 1.61 12.25 -22.08
CA PRO A 190 0.58 12.03 -23.11
C PRO A 190 0.26 10.55 -23.38
N GLU A 191 1.05 9.64 -22.86
CA GLU A 191 0.82 8.19 -22.96
C GLU A 191 -0.28 7.67 -22.04
N ILE A 192 -0.76 8.50 -21.10
CA ILE A 192 -1.82 8.09 -20.15
C ILE A 192 -3.15 7.99 -20.92
N GLU A 193 -3.72 6.80 -20.94
CA GLU A 193 -5.05 6.53 -21.51
C GLU A 193 -6.09 6.16 -20.46
N THR A 194 -5.65 5.67 -19.28
CA THR A 194 -6.58 5.15 -18.27
C THR A 194 -6.24 5.67 -16.88
N PHE A 195 -7.29 5.98 -16.13
CA PHE A 195 -7.20 6.41 -14.74
C PHE A 195 -8.00 5.50 -13.84
N SER A 196 -7.42 5.15 -12.69
CA SER A 196 -8.15 4.54 -11.59
C SER A 196 -8.02 5.40 -10.35
N PHE A 197 -9.13 5.86 -9.87
CA PHE A 197 -9.21 6.68 -8.68
C PHE A 197 -9.81 5.89 -7.52
N LEU A 198 -9.21 6.06 -6.35
CA LEU A 198 -9.75 5.61 -5.09
C LEU A 198 -10.24 6.83 -4.32
N THR A 199 -11.37 6.70 -3.64
CA THR A 199 -11.84 7.73 -2.71
C THR A 199 -11.00 7.72 -1.43
N GLN A 200 -11.23 8.70 -0.56
CA GLN A 200 -10.52 8.82 0.70
C GLN A 200 -11.14 7.92 1.79
N ASP A 201 -10.41 7.66 2.86
CA ASP A 201 -10.82 6.77 3.97
C ASP A 201 -12.04 7.29 4.73
N SER A 202 -12.11 8.59 4.96
CA SER A 202 -13.19 9.20 5.71
C SER A 202 -14.18 9.84 4.77
N GLY A 203 -15.27 9.15 4.49
CA GLY A 203 -16.40 9.70 3.76
C GLY A 203 -16.11 10.07 2.31
N SER A 204 -15.15 9.41 1.68
CA SER A 204 -14.83 9.57 0.26
C SER A 204 -14.10 10.84 -0.17
N GLY A 205 -14.06 11.87 0.63
CA GLY A 205 -13.56 13.20 0.25
C GLY A 205 -14.59 14.09 -0.45
N PHE A 206 -15.82 13.62 -0.59
CA PHE A 206 -16.96 14.43 -1.07
C PHE A 206 -17.74 14.99 0.09
N CYS A 207 -18.13 16.28 0.02
CA CYS A 207 -18.92 16.91 1.06
C CYS A 207 -20.22 16.14 1.30
N TRP A 208 -20.60 15.98 2.55
CA TRP A 208 -21.87 15.36 2.97
C TRP A 208 -22.11 13.96 2.38
N ALA A 209 -21.03 13.25 2.06
CA ALA A 209 -21.14 11.86 1.68
C ALA A 209 -21.68 11.02 2.84
N PRO A 210 -22.38 9.92 2.59
CA PRO A 210 -22.73 8.97 3.63
C PRO A 210 -21.48 8.47 4.36
N ALA A 211 -21.67 8.10 5.61
CA ALA A 211 -20.61 7.49 6.41
C ALA A 211 -19.39 8.38 6.71
N LEU A 212 -19.62 9.69 6.78
CA LEU A 212 -18.61 10.62 7.27
C LEU A 212 -18.36 10.42 8.78
N TYR A 213 -17.12 10.58 9.17
CA TYR A 213 -16.79 10.67 10.58
C TYR A 213 -17.37 11.95 11.21
N PRO A 214 -17.60 11.97 12.53
CA PRO A 214 -17.99 13.19 13.22
C PRO A 214 -16.97 14.31 12.96
N GLY A 215 -17.45 15.49 12.53
CA GLY A 215 -16.59 16.64 12.30
C GLY A 215 -17.04 17.50 11.12
N ILE A 216 -16.07 18.16 10.50
CA ILE A 216 -16.32 19.05 9.37
C ILE A 216 -16.59 18.21 8.12
N ASN A 217 -17.84 18.28 7.64
CA ASN A 217 -18.32 17.48 6.51
C ASN A 217 -18.32 18.27 5.18
N GLY A 218 -17.92 19.54 5.19
CA GLY A 218 -17.91 20.45 4.06
C GLY A 218 -18.82 21.65 4.25
N HIS A 219 -19.04 22.40 3.18
CA HIS A 219 -19.91 23.58 3.20
C HIS A 219 -21.37 23.23 3.43
N SER A 220 -22.08 24.04 4.20
CA SER A 220 -23.54 23.91 4.43
C SER A 220 -24.33 23.92 3.13
N ASP A 221 -23.90 24.72 2.16
CA ASP A 221 -24.56 24.89 0.85
C ASP A 221 -24.51 23.63 -0.01
N CYS A 222 -23.60 22.71 0.29
CA CYS A 222 -23.49 21.43 -0.42
C CYS A 222 -24.41 20.36 0.16
N LYS A 223 -25.02 20.58 1.34
CA LYS A 223 -25.70 19.55 2.11
C LYS A 223 -26.85 18.90 1.35
N ASP A 224 -27.60 19.72 0.63
CA ASP A 224 -28.81 19.28 -0.08
C ASP A 224 -28.56 18.97 -1.57
N ARG A 225 -27.32 19.07 -2.04
CA ARG A 225 -26.99 18.71 -3.42
C ARG A 225 -26.94 17.20 -3.59
N PRO A 226 -27.57 16.64 -4.65
CA PRO A 226 -27.50 15.19 -4.93
C PRO A 226 -26.05 14.72 -5.12
N MET A 227 -25.67 13.66 -4.44
CA MET A 227 -24.31 13.07 -4.56
C MET A 227 -24.01 12.65 -6.00
N ALA A 228 -25.02 12.18 -6.71
CA ALA A 228 -24.88 11.80 -8.12
C ALA A 228 -24.44 12.98 -9.01
N ASP A 229 -24.95 14.18 -8.75
CA ASP A 229 -24.57 15.38 -9.53
C ASP A 229 -23.13 15.81 -9.24
N ARG A 230 -22.71 15.72 -8.00
CA ARG A 230 -21.35 16.09 -7.58
C ARG A 230 -20.30 15.17 -8.20
N ILE A 231 -20.49 13.86 -8.04
CA ILE A 231 -19.52 12.87 -8.49
C ILE A 231 -19.47 12.82 -9.99
N SER A 232 -20.63 12.78 -10.68
CA SER A 232 -20.65 12.78 -12.12
C SER A 232 -20.08 14.09 -12.70
N GLY A 233 -20.48 15.25 -12.16
CA GLY A 233 -19.94 16.54 -12.58
C GLY A 233 -18.43 16.65 -12.40
N PHE A 234 -17.88 16.15 -11.30
CA PHE A 234 -16.44 16.13 -11.05
C PHE A 234 -15.70 15.23 -12.05
N LEU A 235 -16.16 13.99 -12.26
CA LEU A 235 -15.52 13.06 -13.20
C LEU A 235 -15.63 13.53 -14.66
N ILE A 236 -16.77 14.11 -15.04
CA ILE A 236 -16.97 14.72 -16.36
C ILE A 236 -16.00 15.88 -16.56
N THR A 237 -15.81 16.74 -15.55
CA THR A 237 -14.84 17.84 -15.61
C THR A 237 -13.42 17.34 -15.93
N LEU A 238 -12.99 16.24 -15.32
CA LEU A 238 -11.68 15.65 -15.61
C LEU A 238 -11.59 15.12 -17.04
N LYS A 239 -12.63 14.43 -17.52
CA LYS A 239 -12.67 13.90 -18.88
C LYS A 239 -12.72 15.01 -19.93
N ASP A 240 -13.51 16.04 -19.69
CA ASP A 240 -13.59 17.19 -20.58
C ASP A 240 -12.29 17.99 -20.65
N ALA A 241 -11.59 18.13 -19.51
CA ALA A 241 -10.28 18.74 -19.47
C ALA A 241 -9.25 17.97 -20.31
N ALA A 242 -9.27 16.63 -20.22
CA ALA A 242 -8.43 15.78 -21.05
C ALA A 242 -8.77 15.93 -22.54
N LYS A 243 -10.05 15.92 -22.90
CA LYS A 243 -10.51 16.13 -24.28
C LYS A 243 -10.10 17.49 -24.82
N GLN A 244 -10.21 18.55 -24.01
CA GLN A 244 -9.74 19.90 -24.38
C GLN A 244 -8.22 19.95 -24.59
N ALA A 245 -7.47 19.09 -23.93
CA ALA A 245 -6.04 18.91 -24.13
C ALA A 245 -5.69 17.98 -25.32
N GLY A 246 -6.69 17.45 -26.03
CA GLY A 246 -6.50 16.56 -27.17
C GLY A 246 -6.34 15.08 -26.83
N HIS A 247 -6.73 14.67 -25.62
CA HIS A 247 -6.60 13.29 -25.13
C HIS A 247 -7.94 12.64 -24.89
N GLU A 248 -8.10 11.43 -25.40
CA GLU A 248 -9.20 10.54 -25.00
C GLU A 248 -8.73 9.65 -23.86
N ILE A 249 -9.43 9.72 -22.72
CA ILE A 249 -9.09 8.95 -21.52
C ILE A 249 -10.29 8.17 -21.00
N GLU A 250 -10.00 7.11 -20.26
CA GLU A 250 -10.99 6.38 -19.50
C GLU A 250 -10.74 6.56 -18.00
N ILE A 251 -11.81 6.71 -17.23
CA ILE A 251 -11.75 6.94 -15.80
C ILE A 251 -12.60 5.88 -15.08
N ASN A 252 -12.04 5.25 -14.05
CA ASN A 252 -12.80 4.43 -13.14
C ASN A 252 -12.59 4.92 -11.70
N LEU A 253 -13.67 5.33 -11.03
CA LEU A 253 -13.67 5.67 -9.61
C LEU A 253 -14.04 4.43 -8.81
N ASN A 254 -13.12 3.96 -7.98
CA ASN A 254 -13.36 2.90 -7.03
C ASN A 254 -13.55 3.51 -5.64
N PRO A 255 -14.78 3.59 -5.11
CA PRO A 255 -14.96 3.94 -3.71
C PRO A 255 -14.33 2.86 -2.81
N ILE A 256 -13.85 3.28 -1.65
CA ILE A 256 -13.32 2.35 -0.66
C ILE A 256 -14.46 1.43 -0.23
N SER A 257 -14.26 0.14 -0.43
CA SER A 257 -15.25 -0.87 -0.03
C SER A 257 -15.34 -0.96 1.48
N PRO A 258 -16.56 -1.08 2.04
CA PRO A 258 -16.72 -1.23 3.48
C PRO A 258 -16.11 -2.57 3.91
N ARG A 259 -15.16 -2.52 4.81
CA ARG A 259 -14.83 -3.61 5.70
C ARG A 259 -15.62 -3.42 6.99
N GLN A 260 -15.57 -4.36 7.93
CA GLN A 260 -16.35 -4.27 9.17
C GLN A 260 -16.19 -2.95 9.93
N TRP A 261 -15.10 -2.23 9.69
CA TRP A 261 -14.76 -0.95 10.31
C TRP A 261 -14.69 0.22 9.32
N MET A 262 -14.82 -0.02 8.01
CA MET A 262 -14.96 0.98 6.95
C MET A 262 -16.42 1.04 6.52
N LEU A 263 -16.98 2.22 6.53
CA LEU A 263 -18.34 2.44 6.09
C LEU A 263 -18.39 2.54 4.56
N ALA A 264 -19.47 2.02 3.96
CA ALA A 264 -19.70 2.15 2.53
C ALA A 264 -19.77 3.61 2.11
N THR A 265 -19.00 3.97 1.07
CA THR A 265 -19.02 5.35 0.57
C THR A 265 -20.33 5.68 -0.13
N PHE A 266 -20.89 4.72 -0.88
CA PHE A 266 -22.15 4.89 -1.62
C PHE A 266 -23.08 3.69 -1.42
N SER A 267 -24.38 3.99 -1.20
CA SER A 267 -25.39 2.94 -1.25
C SER A 267 -25.59 2.45 -2.70
N PRO A 268 -26.20 1.25 -2.91
CA PRO A 268 -26.54 0.78 -4.25
C PRO A 268 -27.36 1.79 -5.06
N GLU A 269 -28.33 2.43 -4.43
CA GLU A 269 -29.21 3.43 -5.07
C GLU A 269 -28.43 4.70 -5.46
N GLN A 270 -27.51 5.12 -4.62
CA GLN A 270 -26.62 6.26 -4.93
C GLN A 270 -25.65 5.89 -6.07
N LEU A 271 -25.10 4.68 -6.07
CA LEU A 271 -24.26 4.20 -7.14
C LEU A 271 -25.01 4.17 -8.48
N ASP A 272 -26.23 3.63 -8.49
CA ASP A 272 -27.07 3.60 -9.68
C ASP A 272 -27.38 5.01 -10.19
N ALA A 273 -27.71 5.92 -9.30
CA ALA A 273 -27.97 7.33 -9.64
C ALA A 273 -26.72 8.04 -10.19
N ILE A 274 -25.52 7.69 -9.71
CA ILE A 274 -24.26 8.22 -10.25
C ILE A 274 -24.02 7.65 -11.66
N VAL A 275 -24.10 6.33 -11.80
CA VAL A 275 -23.81 5.62 -13.06
C VAL A 275 -24.72 6.09 -14.19
N HIS A 276 -26.00 6.36 -13.91
CA HIS A 276 -26.97 6.89 -14.88
C HIS A 276 -26.58 8.25 -15.50
N LYS A 277 -25.72 9.02 -14.82
CA LYS A 277 -25.29 10.35 -15.29
C LYS A 277 -23.95 10.33 -16.01
N LEU A 278 -23.26 9.20 -16.03
CA LEU A 278 -21.92 9.12 -16.59
C LEU A 278 -21.95 8.93 -18.12
N PRO A 279 -21.13 9.68 -18.86
CA PRO A 279 -20.89 9.41 -20.27
C PRO A 279 -20.02 8.17 -20.47
N PRO A 280 -19.97 7.61 -21.68
CA PRO A 280 -19.07 6.50 -22.02
C PRO A 280 -17.61 6.80 -21.65
N GLY A 281 -16.89 5.77 -21.17
CA GLY A 281 -15.49 5.88 -20.76
C GLY A 281 -15.30 6.48 -19.36
N ILE A 282 -16.38 6.68 -18.59
CA ILE A 282 -16.30 6.93 -17.16
C ILE A 282 -17.11 5.85 -16.44
N ALA A 283 -16.52 5.26 -15.42
CA ALA A 283 -17.15 4.24 -14.59
C ALA A 283 -16.99 4.54 -13.10
N VAL A 284 -17.92 4.02 -12.31
CA VAL A 284 -17.82 3.95 -10.85
C VAL A 284 -18.02 2.49 -10.41
N GLN A 285 -17.11 1.98 -9.62
CA GLN A 285 -17.06 0.56 -9.23
C GLN A 285 -17.12 -0.41 -10.44
N GLY A 286 -16.51 -0.03 -11.56
CA GLY A 286 -16.47 -0.83 -12.77
C GLY A 286 -17.78 -0.91 -13.55
N ARG A 287 -18.76 -0.06 -13.26
CA ARG A 287 -20.03 0.06 -13.98
C ARG A 287 -20.07 1.41 -14.72
N GLU A 288 -20.36 1.40 -16.00
CA GLU A 288 -20.46 2.59 -16.80
C GLU A 288 -21.83 2.77 -17.45
N GLY A 289 -22.23 4.04 -17.59
CA GLY A 289 -23.39 4.45 -18.34
C GLY A 289 -24.73 3.99 -17.81
N PRO A 290 -25.83 4.40 -18.48
CA PRO A 290 -27.19 4.07 -18.06
C PRO A 290 -27.50 2.57 -18.10
N ASP A 291 -26.83 1.84 -19.00
CA ASP A 291 -27.09 0.42 -19.21
C ASP A 291 -26.36 -0.48 -18.20
N GLY A 292 -25.60 0.11 -17.27
CA GLY A 292 -24.82 -0.63 -16.28
C GLY A 292 -23.76 -1.55 -16.88
N ARG A 293 -23.27 -1.26 -18.09
CA ARG A 293 -22.27 -2.07 -18.77
C ARG A 293 -21.01 -2.22 -17.93
N PRO A 294 -20.37 -3.39 -17.99
CA PRO A 294 -19.07 -3.54 -17.36
C PRO A 294 -18.07 -2.56 -17.99
N PHE A 295 -17.28 -1.88 -17.15
CA PHE A 295 -16.23 -1.00 -17.63
C PHE A 295 -15.18 -1.81 -18.41
N GLY A 296 -15.03 -1.49 -19.69
CA GLY A 296 -14.05 -2.15 -20.57
C GLY A 296 -12.61 -1.70 -20.33
N GLY A 297 -12.42 -0.64 -19.53
CA GLY A 297 -11.11 -0.10 -19.19
C GLY A 297 -10.35 -0.95 -18.17
N LEU A 298 -9.13 -0.52 -17.90
CA LEU A 298 -8.27 -1.17 -16.92
C LEU A 298 -8.67 -0.77 -15.50
N ARG A 299 -8.74 -1.75 -14.62
CA ARG A 299 -8.88 -1.50 -13.18
C ARG A 299 -7.49 -1.41 -12.57
N ALA A 300 -7.29 -0.46 -11.67
CA ALA A 300 -6.14 -0.51 -10.79
C ALA A 300 -6.26 -1.78 -9.95
N SER A 301 -5.22 -2.56 -9.92
CA SER A 301 -5.05 -3.50 -8.82
C SER A 301 -5.12 -2.73 -7.51
N ASP A 302 -5.73 -3.30 -6.51
CA ASP A 302 -5.74 -2.69 -5.18
C ASP A 302 -4.27 -2.44 -4.77
N ALA A 303 -3.96 -1.17 -4.55
CA ALA A 303 -2.58 -0.76 -4.28
C ALA A 303 -2.03 -1.30 -2.95
N TYR A 304 -2.87 -1.96 -2.19
CA TYR A 304 -2.60 -2.32 -0.81
C TYR A 304 -2.21 -3.78 -0.61
N SER A 305 -2.67 -4.70 -1.45
CA SER A 305 -2.27 -6.09 -1.32
C SER A 305 -1.02 -6.38 -2.15
N ARG A 306 0.01 -6.83 -1.47
CA ARG A 306 1.30 -7.17 -2.06
C ARG A 306 1.62 -8.67 -1.96
N GLY A 307 0.62 -9.50 -1.63
CA GLY A 307 0.77 -10.93 -1.46
C GLY A 307 1.12 -11.34 -0.02
N ALA A 308 0.91 -12.60 0.31
CA ALA A 308 1.02 -13.11 1.67
C ALA A 308 2.46 -13.10 2.22
N PHE A 309 3.46 -13.12 1.35
CA PHE A 309 4.87 -13.11 1.74
C PHE A 309 5.51 -11.70 1.66
N TYR A 310 4.74 -10.66 1.34
CA TYR A 310 5.28 -9.30 1.43
C TYR A 310 5.71 -9.01 2.89
N PRO A 311 6.84 -8.35 3.16
CA PRO A 311 7.69 -7.58 2.25
C PRO A 311 8.86 -8.35 1.62
N ILE A 312 8.85 -9.67 1.58
CA ILE A 312 9.90 -10.45 0.92
C ILE A 312 9.84 -10.22 -0.59
N VAL A 313 10.97 -9.94 -1.21
CA VAL A 313 11.10 -9.71 -2.65
C VAL A 313 11.73 -10.90 -3.36
N GLY A 314 11.34 -11.11 -4.62
CA GLY A 314 11.94 -12.10 -5.49
C GLY A 314 11.73 -13.56 -5.09
N LEU A 315 10.70 -13.84 -4.29
CA LEU A 315 10.28 -15.20 -4.02
C LEU A 315 9.49 -15.70 -5.24
N ALA A 316 10.19 -16.33 -6.19
CA ALA A 316 9.65 -16.77 -7.48
C ALA A 316 8.74 -18.00 -7.30
N VAL A 317 7.52 -17.76 -6.81
CA VAL A 317 6.46 -18.77 -6.68
C VAL A 317 5.47 -18.55 -7.82
N PRO A 318 5.14 -19.57 -8.63
CA PRO A 318 4.18 -19.44 -9.70
C PRO A 318 2.77 -19.18 -9.15
N ASP A 319 2.00 -18.34 -9.84
CA ASP A 319 0.57 -18.23 -9.58
C ASP A 319 -0.15 -19.48 -10.12
N LEU A 320 -0.58 -20.36 -9.23
CA LEU A 320 -1.22 -21.62 -9.58
C LEU A 320 -2.75 -21.54 -9.72
N ARG A 321 -3.36 -20.34 -9.69
CA ARG A 321 -4.81 -20.18 -9.90
C ARG A 321 -5.25 -20.72 -11.27
N TRP A 322 -4.42 -20.55 -12.30
CA TRP A 322 -4.69 -21.09 -13.63
C TRP A 322 -4.75 -22.62 -13.65
N LEU A 323 -3.99 -23.30 -12.80
CA LEU A 323 -4.00 -24.75 -12.68
C LEU A 323 -5.38 -25.28 -12.32
N ARG A 324 -6.11 -24.54 -11.50
CA ARG A 324 -7.45 -24.90 -11.02
C ARG A 324 -8.57 -24.34 -11.90
N SER A 325 -8.41 -23.15 -12.45
CA SER A 325 -9.47 -22.42 -13.15
C SER A 325 -9.65 -22.78 -14.62
N GLY A 326 -8.71 -23.50 -15.24
CA GLY A 326 -8.71 -23.78 -16.68
C GLY A 326 -8.49 -22.54 -17.57
N ARG A 327 -8.04 -21.43 -16.99
CA ARG A 327 -7.63 -20.22 -17.72
C ARG A 327 -6.12 -20.17 -17.81
N GLY A 328 -5.58 -19.48 -18.83
CA GLY A 328 -4.13 -19.36 -19.01
C GLY A 328 -3.41 -18.82 -17.79
N ALA A 329 -2.14 -19.17 -17.63
CA ALA A 329 -1.27 -18.61 -16.61
C ALA A 329 -1.28 -17.08 -16.70
N THR A 330 -1.48 -16.43 -15.58
CA THR A 330 -1.42 -14.96 -15.47
C THR A 330 -0.34 -14.59 -14.48
N THR A 331 0.24 -13.42 -14.65
CA THR A 331 1.18 -12.92 -13.66
C THR A 331 0.45 -12.62 -12.36
N ARG A 332 1.04 -12.94 -11.23
CA ARG A 332 0.61 -12.49 -9.90
C ARG A 332 0.72 -10.96 -9.76
N ALA A 333 1.49 -10.37 -10.66
CA ALA A 333 1.76 -8.96 -10.73
C ALA A 333 0.47 -8.15 -10.93
N GLY A 334 -0.04 -7.61 -9.87
CA GLY A 334 -1.08 -6.61 -9.89
C GLY A 334 -2.47 -7.00 -9.44
N ALA A 335 -2.68 -8.21 -8.95
CA ALA A 335 -3.96 -8.58 -8.35
C ALA A 335 -3.77 -8.92 -6.87
N ASP A 336 -4.32 -8.08 -6.01
CA ASP A 336 -4.67 -8.49 -4.65
C ASP A 336 -5.50 -9.78 -4.72
N PRO A 337 -5.13 -10.86 -3.98
CA PRO A 337 -5.87 -12.11 -3.99
C PRO A 337 -7.36 -11.95 -3.63
N ALA A 338 -7.70 -11.05 -2.73
CA ALA A 338 -9.09 -10.78 -2.36
C ALA A 338 -9.82 -9.97 -3.45
N SER A 339 -9.16 -8.99 -4.06
CA SER A 339 -9.69 -8.24 -5.20
C SER A 339 -9.71 -9.09 -6.47
N ALA A 340 -8.72 -9.98 -6.66
CA ALA A 340 -8.71 -10.93 -7.76
C ALA A 340 -9.82 -11.99 -7.62
N ARG A 341 -10.13 -12.47 -6.41
CA ARG A 341 -11.28 -13.37 -6.18
C ARG A 341 -12.61 -12.66 -6.41
N ARG A 342 -12.77 -11.44 -5.91
CA ARG A 342 -13.94 -10.61 -6.18
C ARG A 342 -14.09 -10.35 -7.67
N LEU A 343 -13.02 -9.91 -8.32
CA LEU A 343 -12.98 -9.66 -9.76
C LEU A 343 -13.15 -10.94 -10.57
N ALA A 344 -12.60 -12.08 -10.14
CA ALA A 344 -12.78 -13.36 -10.82
C ALA A 344 -14.22 -13.91 -10.67
N ASN A 345 -14.85 -13.76 -9.51
CA ASN A 345 -16.23 -14.12 -9.29
C ASN A 345 -17.18 -13.19 -10.05
N GLU A 346 -17.00 -11.87 -9.93
CA GLU A 346 -17.73 -10.88 -10.69
C GLU A 346 -17.49 -10.98 -12.20
N GLN A 347 -16.30 -11.37 -12.63
CA GLN A 347 -15.96 -11.61 -14.03
C GLN A 347 -16.53 -12.95 -14.53
N ALA A 348 -16.63 -13.97 -13.68
CA ALA A 348 -17.26 -15.24 -14.01
C ALA A 348 -18.78 -15.09 -14.15
N GLU A 349 -19.40 -14.32 -13.27
CA GLU A 349 -20.82 -13.96 -13.37
C GLU A 349 -21.10 -13.10 -14.62
N ARG A 350 -20.26 -12.13 -14.93
CA ARG A 350 -20.40 -11.25 -16.11
C ARG A 350 -20.09 -11.93 -17.45
N ASN A 351 -19.12 -12.87 -17.49
CA ASN A 351 -18.82 -13.63 -18.71
C ASN A 351 -19.91 -14.65 -19.06
N ALA A 352 -20.81 -14.97 -18.13
CA ALA A 352 -21.99 -15.77 -18.41
C ALA A 352 -23.11 -14.97 -19.10
N GLU A 353 -23.05 -13.63 -19.05
CA GLU A 353 -24.11 -12.74 -19.55
C GLU A 353 -23.69 -11.88 -20.77
N ALA A 354 -22.43 -11.88 -21.20
CA ALA A 354 -21.96 -10.96 -22.23
C ALA A 354 -22.04 -11.52 -23.66
N PRO A 355 -22.65 -10.82 -24.62
CA PRO A 355 -22.54 -11.16 -26.03
C PRO A 355 -21.11 -10.88 -26.53
N ALA A 356 -20.58 -11.85 -27.29
CA ALA A 356 -19.24 -11.83 -27.84
C ALA A 356 -19.06 -10.75 -28.91
N THR A 357 -18.61 -9.57 -28.54
CA THR A 357 -17.95 -8.66 -29.46
C THR A 357 -16.47 -8.62 -29.06
N PRO A 358 -15.52 -8.87 -29.98
CA PRO A 358 -14.10 -8.85 -29.63
C PRO A 358 -13.62 -7.39 -29.52
N THR A 359 -13.81 -6.81 -28.35
CA THR A 359 -13.06 -5.62 -27.97
C THR A 359 -11.63 -6.07 -27.71
N ALA A 360 -10.65 -5.36 -28.27
CA ALA A 360 -9.24 -5.65 -28.06
C ALA A 360 -8.98 -5.81 -26.54
N VAL A 361 -8.47 -6.98 -26.14
CA VAL A 361 -8.26 -7.29 -24.72
C VAL A 361 -7.20 -6.35 -24.20
N ARG A 362 -7.61 -5.37 -23.38
CA ARG A 362 -6.69 -4.52 -22.65
C ARG A 362 -6.16 -5.28 -21.45
N ARG A 363 -4.85 -5.28 -21.29
CA ARG A 363 -4.18 -5.95 -20.18
C ARG A 363 -3.22 -5.00 -19.49
N MET A 364 -3.42 -4.78 -18.20
CA MET A 364 -2.49 -4.08 -17.35
C MET A 364 -1.63 -5.08 -16.58
N ILE A 365 -0.31 -4.83 -16.55
CA ILE A 365 0.62 -5.59 -15.75
C ILE A 365 1.37 -4.61 -14.85
N SER A 366 1.34 -4.87 -13.54
CA SER A 366 2.07 -4.10 -12.55
C SER A 366 3.57 -4.30 -12.69
N LEU A 367 4.33 -3.25 -12.45
CA LEU A 367 5.79 -3.27 -12.44
C LEU A 367 6.38 -3.36 -11.01
N ARG A 368 5.55 -3.63 -10.01
CA ARG A 368 5.98 -3.75 -8.60
C ARG A 368 6.83 -4.99 -8.31
N PRO A 369 6.52 -6.18 -8.87
CA PRO A 369 7.38 -7.34 -8.66
C PRO A 369 8.80 -7.04 -9.09
N ASP A 370 9.77 -7.71 -8.50
CA ASP A 370 11.15 -7.55 -8.96
C ASP A 370 11.34 -8.13 -10.38
N GLU A 371 12.46 -7.76 -11.01
CA GLU A 371 12.75 -8.15 -12.39
C GLU A 371 12.86 -9.68 -12.53
N ALA A 372 13.46 -10.35 -11.55
CA ALA A 372 13.64 -11.80 -11.58
C ALA A 372 12.30 -12.54 -11.46
N GLU A 373 11.38 -12.04 -10.62
CA GLU A 373 10.03 -12.57 -10.50
C GLU A 373 9.23 -12.35 -11.80
N MET A 374 9.33 -11.18 -12.41
CA MET A 374 8.68 -10.92 -13.70
C MET A 374 9.22 -11.81 -14.82
N GLU A 375 10.53 -12.01 -14.91
CA GLU A 375 11.17 -12.90 -15.89
C GLU A 375 10.75 -14.36 -15.66
N PHE A 376 10.71 -14.82 -14.42
CA PHE A 376 10.21 -16.13 -14.06
C PHE A 376 8.78 -16.34 -14.54
N ASN A 377 7.88 -15.39 -14.25
CA ASN A 377 6.50 -15.46 -14.68
C ASN A 377 6.36 -15.42 -16.21
N ALA A 378 7.22 -14.66 -16.91
CA ALA A 378 7.24 -14.64 -18.38
C ALA A 378 7.56 -16.03 -18.95
N ARG A 379 8.61 -16.67 -18.46
CA ARG A 379 8.99 -18.04 -18.87
C ARG A 379 7.91 -19.06 -18.54
N LEU A 380 7.28 -18.96 -17.36
CA LEU A 380 6.16 -19.83 -16.97
C LEU A 380 4.99 -19.71 -17.95
N ILE A 381 4.58 -18.49 -18.28
CA ILE A 381 3.47 -18.25 -19.22
C ILE A 381 3.83 -18.78 -20.61
N GLU A 382 5.00 -18.48 -21.12
CA GLU A 382 5.47 -18.94 -22.42
C GLU A 382 5.48 -20.47 -22.51
N SER A 383 5.95 -21.15 -21.47
CA SER A 383 6.05 -22.61 -21.44
C SER A 383 4.70 -23.32 -21.25
N THR A 384 3.71 -22.66 -20.63
CA THR A 384 2.42 -23.27 -20.29
C THR A 384 1.26 -22.86 -21.20
N GLN A 385 1.47 -21.95 -22.16
CA GLN A 385 0.41 -21.43 -23.05
C GLN A 385 -0.39 -22.53 -23.77
N GLY A 386 0.29 -23.55 -24.28
CA GLY A 386 -0.34 -24.67 -25.00
C GLY A 386 -1.27 -25.52 -24.14
N SER A 387 -0.97 -25.63 -22.86
CA SER A 387 -1.68 -26.52 -21.90
C SER A 387 -2.76 -25.78 -21.08
N ALA A 388 -2.87 -24.47 -21.21
CA ALA A 388 -3.76 -23.65 -20.38
C ALA A 388 -5.24 -24.05 -20.49
N ARG A 389 -5.67 -24.60 -21.64
CA ARG A 389 -7.05 -25.07 -21.88
C ARG A 389 -7.20 -26.58 -21.69
N GLY A 390 -6.15 -27.29 -21.34
CA GLY A 390 -6.15 -28.73 -21.10
C GLY A 390 -6.80 -29.12 -19.77
N SER A 391 -6.82 -30.42 -19.48
CA SER A 391 -7.24 -30.94 -18.19
C SER A 391 -6.30 -30.49 -17.06
N VAL A 392 -6.69 -30.70 -15.80
CA VAL A 392 -5.79 -30.45 -14.66
C VAL A 392 -4.50 -31.26 -14.77
N VAL A 393 -4.60 -32.50 -15.30
CA VAL A 393 -3.45 -33.39 -15.50
C VAL A 393 -2.50 -32.80 -16.54
N ASP A 394 -3.01 -32.27 -17.67
CA ASP A 394 -2.18 -31.64 -18.69
C ASP A 394 -1.49 -30.38 -18.16
N ARG A 395 -2.19 -29.61 -17.36
CA ARG A 395 -1.63 -28.41 -16.73
C ARG A 395 -0.56 -28.74 -15.69
N LEU A 396 -0.75 -29.78 -14.87
CA LEU A 396 0.27 -30.27 -13.95
C LEU A 396 1.49 -30.79 -14.68
N ALA A 397 1.30 -31.53 -15.78
CA ALA A 397 2.40 -32.01 -16.62
C ALA A 397 3.21 -30.84 -17.22
N ALA A 398 2.51 -29.79 -17.68
CA ALA A 398 3.19 -28.58 -18.17
C ALA A 398 3.97 -27.83 -17.07
N LEU A 399 3.38 -27.75 -15.87
CA LEU A 399 4.07 -27.15 -14.72
C LEU A 399 5.30 -27.96 -14.29
N ARG A 400 5.19 -29.30 -14.30
CA ARG A 400 6.32 -30.20 -14.06
C ARG A 400 7.42 -30.02 -15.11
N ALA A 401 7.05 -29.94 -16.38
CA ALA A 401 7.99 -29.70 -17.46
C ALA A 401 8.72 -28.35 -17.28
N PHE A 402 8.00 -27.31 -16.85
CA PHE A 402 8.61 -26.04 -16.49
C PHE A 402 9.55 -26.18 -15.28
N ALA A 403 9.15 -26.94 -14.24
CA ALA A 403 10.03 -27.22 -13.12
C ALA A 403 11.33 -27.93 -13.56
N ALA A 404 11.25 -28.82 -14.53
CA ALA A 404 12.42 -29.49 -15.12
C ALA A 404 13.35 -28.48 -15.84
N THR A 405 12.81 -27.44 -16.47
CA THR A 405 13.67 -26.39 -17.07
C THR A 405 14.37 -25.53 -16.03
N GLU A 406 13.76 -25.37 -14.84
CA GLU A 406 14.31 -24.54 -13.76
C GLU A 406 15.30 -25.30 -12.85
N ALA A 407 15.04 -26.55 -12.53
CA ALA A 407 15.82 -27.33 -11.57
C ALA A 407 16.52 -28.57 -12.15
N GLY A 408 16.25 -28.92 -13.42
CA GLY A 408 16.64 -30.19 -14.03
C GLY A 408 15.59 -31.29 -13.79
N ASP A 409 15.58 -32.28 -14.69
CA ASP A 409 14.60 -33.38 -14.66
C ASP A 409 14.58 -34.14 -13.32
N ALA A 410 15.77 -34.38 -12.76
CA ALA A 410 15.90 -35.12 -11.50
C ALA A 410 15.28 -34.44 -10.30
N GLN A 411 15.18 -33.10 -10.30
CA GLN A 411 14.63 -32.28 -9.24
C GLN A 411 13.25 -31.67 -9.58
N ALA A 412 12.70 -31.99 -10.74
CA ALA A 412 11.45 -31.40 -11.22
C ALA A 412 10.25 -31.66 -10.29
N ASP A 413 10.13 -32.89 -9.80
CA ASP A 413 9.03 -33.27 -8.91
C ASP A 413 9.18 -32.62 -7.53
N GLU A 414 10.42 -32.44 -7.08
CA GLU A 414 10.71 -31.78 -5.82
C GLU A 414 10.40 -30.28 -5.89
N LEU A 415 10.80 -29.60 -6.98
CA LEU A 415 10.46 -28.19 -7.20
C LEU A 415 8.95 -27.99 -7.37
N LEU A 416 8.27 -28.91 -8.07
CA LEU A 416 6.80 -28.88 -8.17
C LEU A 416 6.15 -28.98 -6.79
N ALA A 417 6.66 -29.86 -5.92
CA ALA A 417 6.16 -29.97 -4.55
C ALA A 417 6.34 -28.67 -3.77
N VAL A 418 7.49 -27.99 -3.88
CA VAL A 418 7.72 -26.67 -3.30
C VAL A 418 6.66 -25.67 -3.75
N TRP A 419 6.41 -25.56 -5.04
CA TRP A 419 5.42 -24.60 -5.55
C TRP A 419 4.01 -24.90 -5.09
N LEU A 420 3.62 -26.17 -5.02
CA LEU A 420 2.31 -26.57 -4.51
C LEU A 420 2.15 -26.29 -3.01
N GLN A 421 3.18 -26.54 -2.22
CA GLN A 421 3.19 -26.23 -0.78
C GLN A 421 3.09 -24.74 -0.52
N LEU A 422 3.86 -23.93 -1.24
CA LEU A 422 3.83 -22.47 -1.08
C LEU A 422 2.51 -21.84 -1.57
N ASP A 423 1.91 -22.39 -2.65
CA ASP A 423 0.57 -21.98 -3.10
C ASP A 423 -0.50 -22.35 -2.07
N ASP A 424 -0.38 -23.50 -1.41
CA ASP A 424 -1.31 -23.91 -0.36
C ASP A 424 -1.17 -23.03 0.89
N ALA A 425 0.06 -22.71 1.29
CA ALA A 425 0.36 -21.78 2.35
C ALA A 425 -0.23 -20.38 2.07
N ASP A 426 -0.01 -19.84 0.87
CA ASP A 426 -0.59 -18.56 0.44
C ASP A 426 -2.12 -18.55 0.51
N ARG A 427 -2.77 -19.62 0.07
CA ARG A 427 -4.24 -19.76 0.13
C ARG A 427 -4.78 -19.81 1.56
N ARG A 428 -4.07 -20.46 2.47
CA ARG A 428 -4.46 -20.50 3.88
C ARG A 428 -4.31 -19.13 4.53
N LEU A 429 -3.22 -18.41 4.27
CA LEU A 429 -3.04 -17.03 4.70
C LEU A 429 -4.14 -16.11 4.15
N ASP A 430 -4.58 -16.34 2.92
CA ASP A 430 -5.70 -15.64 2.31
C ASP A 430 -7.04 -15.88 3.05
N THR A 431 -7.26 -17.07 3.62
CA THR A 431 -8.50 -17.34 4.40
C THR A 431 -8.60 -16.48 5.65
N LEU A 432 -7.46 -16.04 6.18
CA LEU A 432 -7.38 -15.06 7.27
C LEU A 432 -7.51 -13.62 6.80
N ASP A 433 -7.74 -13.39 5.50
CA ASP A 433 -7.62 -12.07 4.91
C ASP A 433 -6.24 -11.43 5.22
N PHE A 434 -5.20 -12.29 5.31
CA PHE A 434 -3.85 -11.88 5.70
C PHE A 434 -3.27 -10.88 4.70
N GLY A 435 -3.53 -11.08 3.41
CA GLY A 435 -3.21 -10.10 2.37
C GLY A 435 -3.95 -8.77 2.58
N SER A 436 -5.13 -8.78 3.12
CA SER A 436 -5.96 -7.63 3.45
C SER A 436 -5.67 -7.09 4.85
N MET A 437 -5.32 -7.97 5.79
CA MET A 437 -4.67 -7.57 7.03
C MET A 437 -3.33 -6.89 6.73
N LEU A 438 -2.71 -7.25 5.65
CA LEU A 438 -1.53 -6.55 5.13
C LEU A 438 -1.88 -5.23 4.43
N GLN A 439 -3.10 -4.89 4.24
CA GLN A 439 -3.50 -3.52 3.98
C GLN A 439 -3.28 -2.68 5.22
N PHE A 440 -3.57 -3.28 6.35
CA PHE A 440 -3.14 -2.90 7.66
C PHE A 440 -1.86 -3.64 8.07
N GLY A 441 -1.46 -4.62 7.44
CA GLY A 441 -0.30 -5.44 7.44
C GLY A 441 0.95 -4.80 6.90
N HIS A 442 0.81 -3.66 6.29
CA HIS A 442 1.89 -2.71 6.25
C HIS A 442 2.30 -2.33 7.67
N VAL A 443 1.36 -2.34 8.56
CA VAL A 443 1.59 -2.24 10.00
C VAL A 443 2.21 -3.52 10.54
N LEU A 444 1.78 -4.71 10.07
CA LEU A 444 2.40 -5.99 10.45
C LEU A 444 3.87 -6.07 10.06
N ASN A 445 4.25 -5.48 8.93
CA ASN A 445 5.66 -5.38 8.55
C ASN A 445 6.49 -4.63 9.60
N ARG A 446 5.87 -3.70 10.32
CA ARG A 446 6.53 -2.99 11.41
C ARG A 446 6.72 -3.83 12.65
N TRP A 447 6.00 -4.93 12.81
CA TRP A 447 6.20 -5.81 13.95
C TRP A 447 7.58 -6.43 13.99
N ILE A 448 8.22 -6.63 12.84
CA ILE A 448 9.58 -7.18 12.80
C ILE A 448 10.60 -6.32 13.56
N ASN A 449 10.40 -5.01 13.66
CA ASN A 449 11.31 -4.10 14.36
C ASN A 449 10.77 -3.56 15.68
N ARG A 450 9.57 -3.99 16.12
CA ARG A 450 8.98 -3.58 17.41
C ARG A 450 9.37 -4.50 18.55
N PRO A 451 9.83 -3.98 19.70
CA PRO A 451 10.19 -4.80 20.84
C PRO A 451 8.96 -5.31 21.59
N MET A 452 9.03 -6.52 22.08
CA MET A 452 8.12 -7.04 23.09
C MET A 452 8.67 -6.67 24.48
N VAL A 453 8.05 -5.71 25.13
CA VAL A 453 8.40 -5.25 26.47
C VAL A 453 7.15 -5.19 27.36
N PRO A 454 7.23 -5.61 28.64
CA PRO A 454 6.04 -5.66 29.50
C PRO A 454 5.42 -4.31 29.80
N PHE A 455 6.25 -3.25 29.88
CA PHE A 455 5.84 -1.89 30.24
C PHE A 455 6.30 -0.86 29.19
N PRO A 456 5.68 -0.81 28.01
CA PRO A 456 6.07 0.14 26.95
C PRO A 456 5.97 1.60 27.37
N ALA A 457 5.05 1.92 28.30
CA ALA A 457 4.90 3.27 28.86
C ALA A 457 6.13 3.73 29.66
N GLU A 458 6.93 2.80 30.18
CA GLU A 458 8.14 3.07 30.96
C GLU A 458 9.41 3.19 30.11
N LEU A 459 9.33 2.92 28.83
CA LEU A 459 10.44 3.16 27.91
C LEU A 459 10.93 4.61 28.02
N SER A 460 12.21 4.82 27.74
CA SER A 460 12.79 6.15 27.70
C SER A 460 12.04 7.07 26.74
N ALA A 461 12.08 8.38 26.99
CA ALA A 461 11.49 9.36 26.08
C ALA A 461 12.07 9.26 24.66
N ALA A 462 13.36 8.91 24.56
CA ALA A 462 14.03 8.69 23.28
C ALA A 462 13.49 7.46 22.53
N ASP A 463 13.26 6.34 23.24
CA ASP A 463 12.70 5.14 22.64
C ASP A 463 11.25 5.34 22.21
N LYS A 464 10.45 5.99 23.04
CA LYS A 464 9.06 6.33 22.69
C LYS A 464 9.00 7.24 21.44
N ALA A 465 9.85 8.26 21.39
CA ALA A 465 9.95 9.15 20.22
C ALA A 465 10.40 8.41 18.96
N TYR A 466 11.30 7.44 19.11
CA TYR A 466 11.78 6.62 17.99
C TYR A 466 10.67 5.76 17.36
N TYR A 467 9.82 5.11 18.17
CA TYR A 467 8.76 4.25 17.64
C TYR A 467 7.51 5.02 17.22
N ARG A 468 7.26 6.19 17.79
CA ARG A 468 6.04 6.97 17.56
C ARG A 468 5.67 7.21 16.09
N PRO A 469 6.59 7.51 15.16
CA PRO A 469 6.26 7.70 13.75
C PRO A 469 5.71 6.46 13.04
N PHE A 470 5.97 5.29 13.61
CA PHE A 470 5.63 4.00 13.02
C PHE A 470 4.50 3.27 13.75
N LEU A 471 3.83 3.92 14.69
CA LEU A 471 2.70 3.36 15.43
C LEU A 471 1.40 3.77 14.75
N PHE A 472 0.66 2.78 14.29
CA PHE A 472 -0.68 2.98 13.72
C PHE A 472 -1.74 2.87 14.81
N GLN A 473 -1.84 3.88 15.65
CA GLN A 473 -2.66 3.86 16.86
C GLN A 473 -4.01 4.54 16.66
N ALA A 474 -5.04 4.00 17.30
CA ALA A 474 -6.30 4.68 17.43
C ALA A 474 -6.21 5.84 18.42
N LYS A 475 -7.01 6.86 18.20
CA LYS A 475 -7.17 7.97 19.13
C LYS A 475 -7.67 7.44 20.49
N GLY A 476 -6.98 7.77 21.56
CA GLY A 476 -7.22 7.23 22.92
C GLY A 476 -6.22 6.13 23.32
N GLU A 477 -5.49 5.55 22.36
CA GLU A 477 -4.33 4.67 22.60
C GLU A 477 -3.01 5.44 22.45
N GLU A 478 -3.08 6.75 22.38
CA GLU A 478 -1.91 7.63 22.23
C GLU A 478 -0.86 7.45 23.33
N GLN A 479 -1.27 6.91 24.44
CA GLN A 479 -0.39 6.57 25.55
C GLN A 479 0.08 5.12 25.46
N ALA A 480 -0.08 4.51 24.26
CA ALA A 480 0.16 3.12 23.99
C ALA A 480 1.00 2.46 25.04
N ASP A 481 0.29 1.83 25.96
CA ASP A 481 0.87 0.80 26.80
C ASP A 481 1.37 -0.37 25.95
N ASN A 482 1.34 -0.20 24.63
CA ASN A 482 1.47 -1.26 23.68
C ASN A 482 2.10 -0.74 22.39
N LEU A 483 3.28 -1.24 22.07
CA LEU A 483 3.98 -0.96 20.80
C LEU A 483 3.45 -1.83 19.65
N ILE A 484 2.52 -2.73 19.94
CA ILE A 484 1.89 -3.61 18.98
C ILE A 484 0.53 -3.04 18.66
N ASP A 485 0.36 -2.53 17.47
CA ASP A 485 -0.89 -1.93 17.04
C ASP A 485 -1.94 -2.98 16.70
N ILE A 486 -2.55 -3.54 17.75
CA ILE A 486 -3.59 -4.58 17.61
C ILE A 486 -4.90 -4.01 17.09
N GLN A 487 -5.16 -2.71 17.20
CA GLN A 487 -6.41 -2.14 16.67
C GLN A 487 -6.49 -2.16 15.15
N ALA A 488 -5.37 -2.18 14.45
CA ALA A 488 -5.37 -2.54 13.05
C ALA A 488 -5.94 -3.95 12.81
N MET A 489 -5.98 -4.77 13.85
CA MET A 489 -6.42 -6.15 13.86
C MET A 489 -7.68 -6.36 14.72
N ARG A 490 -8.64 -5.44 14.70
CA ARG A 490 -9.90 -5.59 15.48
C ARG A 490 -10.60 -6.92 15.30
N MET A 491 -10.42 -7.58 14.15
CA MET A 491 -10.89 -8.94 13.93
C MET A 491 -10.18 -9.97 14.83
N TYR A 492 -9.03 -9.62 15.38
CA TYR A 492 -8.14 -10.49 16.13
C TYR A 492 -7.91 -10.00 17.56
N GLU A 493 -8.75 -9.08 18.04
CA GLU A 493 -8.75 -8.69 19.43
C GLU A 493 -9.20 -9.88 20.30
N GLY A 494 -8.40 -10.15 21.30
CA GLY A 494 -8.71 -11.13 22.30
C GLY A 494 -8.20 -12.55 22.00
N PHE A 495 -8.44 -13.42 22.98
CA PHE A 495 -7.89 -14.77 23.03
C PHE A 495 -8.38 -15.66 21.88
N GLY A 496 -9.61 -15.47 21.42
CA GLY A 496 -10.18 -16.25 20.30
C GLY A 496 -9.53 -15.94 18.96
N ALA A 497 -9.17 -14.68 18.75
CA ALA A 497 -8.46 -14.25 17.55
C ALA A 497 -7.02 -14.80 17.52
N ARG A 498 -6.34 -14.80 18.65
CA ARG A 498 -5.05 -15.48 18.79
C ARG A 498 -5.13 -16.93 18.33
N LEU A 499 -6.13 -17.69 18.80
CA LEU A 499 -6.27 -19.09 18.45
C LEU A 499 -6.49 -19.31 16.94
N LEU A 500 -7.30 -18.46 16.31
CA LEU A 500 -7.52 -18.55 14.87
C LEU A 500 -6.23 -18.25 14.09
N PHE A 501 -5.55 -17.19 14.45
CA PHE A 501 -4.29 -16.79 13.83
C PHE A 501 -3.21 -17.86 14.02
N GLN A 502 -3.03 -18.34 15.27
CA GLN A 502 -2.12 -19.42 15.60
C GLN A 502 -2.38 -20.69 14.79
N ARG A 503 -3.63 -21.10 14.67
CA ARG A 503 -4.01 -22.29 13.87
C ARG A 503 -3.58 -22.19 12.43
N VAL A 504 -3.69 -21.03 11.81
CA VAL A 504 -3.25 -20.86 10.42
C VAL A 504 -1.73 -20.85 10.34
N ILE A 505 -1.04 -20.13 11.21
CA ILE A 505 0.43 -20.11 11.24
C ILE A 505 1.00 -21.51 11.52
N GLU A 506 0.43 -22.26 12.47
CA GLU A 506 0.79 -23.65 12.77
C GLU A 506 0.65 -24.59 11.57
N THR A 507 -0.19 -24.28 10.60
CA THR A 507 -0.32 -25.06 9.36
C THR A 507 0.54 -24.54 8.22
N VAL A 508 0.83 -23.24 8.18
CA VAL A 508 1.58 -22.59 7.10
C VAL A 508 3.08 -22.71 7.30
N VAL A 509 3.55 -22.54 8.52
CA VAL A 509 5.00 -22.60 8.83
C VAL A 509 5.60 -23.97 8.48
N PRO A 510 5.01 -25.12 8.86
CA PRO A 510 5.55 -26.43 8.47
C PRO A 510 5.61 -26.63 6.96
N ASP A 511 4.63 -26.13 6.20
CA ASP A 511 4.66 -26.20 4.73
C ASP A 511 5.82 -25.35 4.15
N ALA A 512 6.01 -24.15 4.68
CA ALA A 512 7.11 -23.29 4.27
C ALA A 512 8.49 -23.87 4.64
N GLU A 513 8.61 -24.49 5.82
CA GLU A 513 9.82 -25.19 6.25
C GLU A 513 10.08 -26.46 5.43
N GLY A 514 9.02 -27.20 5.08
CA GLY A 514 9.08 -28.33 4.16
C GLY A 514 9.59 -27.91 2.78
N ALA A 515 9.00 -26.83 2.24
CA ALA A 515 9.46 -26.23 0.98
C ALA A 515 10.93 -25.79 1.06
N LEU A 516 11.35 -25.20 2.18
CA LEU A 516 12.75 -24.81 2.41
C LEU A 516 13.70 -26.03 2.42
N SER A 517 13.27 -27.14 3.02
CA SER A 517 14.05 -28.38 3.01
C SER A 517 14.26 -28.90 1.58
N HIS A 518 13.20 -28.91 0.77
CA HIS A 518 13.29 -29.27 -0.65
C HIS A 518 14.20 -28.31 -1.45
N ILE A 519 14.12 -27.03 -1.21
CA ILE A 519 15.01 -26.04 -1.86
C ILE A 519 16.47 -26.28 -1.51
N ARG A 520 16.78 -26.69 -0.29
CA ARG A 520 18.16 -27.06 0.10
C ARG A 520 18.66 -28.29 -0.65
N HIS A 521 17.82 -29.32 -0.84
CA HIS A 521 18.18 -30.49 -1.66
C HIS A 521 18.40 -30.10 -3.12
N ILE A 522 17.51 -29.29 -3.71
CA ILE A 522 17.67 -28.80 -5.09
C ILE A 522 18.97 -27.98 -5.23
N ARG A 523 19.29 -27.13 -4.25
CA ARG A 523 20.55 -26.38 -4.21
C ARG A 523 21.77 -27.31 -4.19
N ASP A 524 21.73 -28.33 -3.33
CA ASP A 524 22.87 -29.24 -3.16
C ASP A 524 23.08 -30.13 -4.38
N ALA A 525 22.02 -30.45 -5.13
CA ALA A 525 22.03 -31.16 -6.39
C ALA A 525 22.31 -30.26 -7.62
N ALA A 526 22.40 -28.95 -7.45
CA ALA A 526 22.54 -28.01 -8.57
C ALA A 526 23.86 -28.23 -9.33
N PRO A 527 23.81 -28.19 -10.69
CA PRO A 527 24.94 -28.65 -11.54
C PRO A 527 26.14 -27.70 -11.52
N ASP A 528 25.93 -26.44 -11.20
CA ASP A 528 26.98 -25.42 -11.24
C ASP A 528 26.81 -24.36 -10.14
N ALA A 529 27.82 -23.53 -9.98
CA ALA A 529 27.85 -22.50 -8.93
C ALA A 529 26.75 -21.44 -9.10
N SER A 530 26.34 -21.13 -10.32
CA SER A 530 25.29 -20.13 -10.60
C SER A 530 23.91 -20.66 -10.19
N ALA A 531 23.59 -21.90 -10.57
CA ALA A 531 22.37 -22.57 -10.16
C ALA A 531 22.32 -22.74 -8.64
N LYS A 532 23.44 -23.11 -8.02
CA LYS A 532 23.56 -23.23 -6.58
C LYS A 532 23.29 -21.89 -5.87
N ALA A 533 23.89 -20.80 -6.35
CA ALA A 533 23.68 -19.47 -5.79
C ALA A 533 22.21 -19.00 -5.92
N ARG A 534 21.55 -19.31 -7.04
CA ARG A 534 20.13 -19.01 -7.26
C ARG A 534 19.23 -19.70 -6.23
N TRP A 535 19.45 -21.00 -6.00
CA TRP A 535 18.65 -21.75 -5.03
C TRP A 535 18.99 -21.39 -3.58
N GLU A 536 20.23 -21.03 -3.30
CA GLU A 536 20.61 -20.46 -2.01
C GLU A 536 19.87 -19.15 -1.72
N LEU A 537 19.79 -18.25 -2.71
CA LEU A 537 19.06 -16.99 -2.58
C LEU A 537 17.55 -17.22 -2.39
N PHE A 538 16.96 -18.17 -3.14
CA PHE A 538 15.57 -18.55 -2.94
C PHE A 538 15.34 -19.07 -1.51
N GLY A 539 16.20 -19.95 -1.02
CA GLY A 539 16.15 -20.45 0.34
C GLY A 539 16.20 -19.35 1.39
N ARG A 540 17.15 -18.40 1.25
CA ARG A 540 17.27 -17.26 2.17
C ARG A 540 16.02 -16.33 2.16
N ARG A 541 15.42 -16.14 1.01
CA ARG A 541 14.15 -15.40 0.88
C ARG A 541 13.01 -16.13 1.60
N LEU A 542 12.94 -17.43 1.45
CA LEU A 542 11.94 -18.25 2.15
C LEU A 542 12.19 -18.28 3.66
N GLU A 543 13.44 -18.37 4.11
CA GLU A 543 13.80 -18.24 5.53
C GLU A 543 13.38 -16.89 6.10
N ALA A 544 13.59 -15.80 5.36
CA ALA A 544 13.13 -14.47 5.77
C ALA A 544 11.59 -14.40 5.85
N ALA A 545 10.86 -15.03 4.91
CA ALA A 545 9.40 -15.13 4.97
C ALA A 545 8.93 -15.90 6.21
N ILE A 546 9.59 -17.00 6.54
CA ILE A 546 9.30 -17.78 7.76
C ILE A 546 9.54 -16.92 9.01
N CYS A 547 10.63 -16.14 9.06
CA CYS A 547 10.87 -15.20 10.17
C CYS A 547 9.72 -14.19 10.34
N LEU A 548 9.15 -13.68 9.24
CA LEU A 548 8.00 -12.76 9.31
C LEU A 548 6.74 -13.44 9.88
N LEU A 549 6.48 -14.68 9.47
CA LEU A 549 5.36 -15.47 9.98
C LEU A 549 5.52 -15.73 11.48
N HIS A 550 6.71 -16.10 11.92
CA HIS A 550 7.01 -16.29 13.34
C HIS A 550 6.85 -14.98 14.13
N THR A 551 7.39 -13.86 13.62
CA THR A 551 7.18 -12.56 14.29
C THR A 551 5.69 -12.25 14.43
N ALA A 552 4.89 -12.47 13.40
CA ALA A 552 3.45 -12.19 13.43
C ALA A 552 2.75 -13.06 14.49
N ASP A 553 3.08 -14.36 14.58
CA ASP A 553 2.54 -15.27 15.59
C ASP A 553 2.97 -14.85 17.00
N HIS A 554 4.27 -14.63 17.22
CA HIS A 554 4.81 -14.22 18.51
C HIS A 554 4.18 -12.92 19.01
N MET A 555 4.00 -11.92 18.12
CA MET A 555 3.41 -10.62 18.48
C MET A 555 1.96 -10.76 18.93
N VAL A 556 1.13 -11.51 18.19
CA VAL A 556 -0.27 -11.74 18.54
C VAL A 556 -0.39 -12.55 19.83
N ALA A 557 0.39 -13.61 19.96
CA ALA A 557 0.40 -14.45 21.15
C ALA A 557 0.86 -13.68 22.40
N TYR A 558 1.95 -12.92 22.26
CA TYR A 558 2.50 -12.10 23.35
C TYR A 558 1.50 -11.05 23.83
N GLN A 559 0.90 -10.29 22.90
CA GLN A 559 -0.04 -9.25 23.30
C GLN A 559 -1.29 -9.82 23.97
N ALA A 560 -1.85 -10.89 23.41
CA ALA A 560 -3.01 -11.54 24.03
C ALA A 560 -2.69 -12.04 25.46
N GLN A 561 -1.50 -12.61 25.67
CA GLN A 561 -1.08 -13.06 26.99
C GLN A 561 -0.79 -11.88 27.93
N LEU A 562 -0.17 -10.82 27.44
CA LEU A 562 0.11 -9.61 28.23
C LEU A 562 -1.19 -8.94 28.69
N ASP A 563 -2.17 -8.80 27.80
CA ASP A 563 -3.48 -8.23 28.11
C ASP A 563 -4.22 -9.06 29.15
N ARG A 564 -4.15 -10.38 29.04
CA ARG A 564 -4.70 -11.30 30.05
C ARG A 564 -4.03 -11.09 31.41
N VAL A 565 -2.70 -11.06 31.46
CA VAL A 565 -1.93 -10.86 32.70
C VAL A 565 -2.27 -9.53 33.33
N LYS A 566 -2.27 -8.44 32.55
CA LYS A 566 -2.61 -7.10 33.06
C LYS A 566 -4.06 -7.01 33.55
N SER A 567 -5.02 -7.62 32.87
CA SER A 567 -6.43 -7.62 33.29
C SER A 567 -6.66 -8.38 34.60
N LEU A 568 -5.94 -9.48 34.83
CA LEU A 568 -5.99 -10.25 36.09
C LEU A 568 -5.30 -9.52 37.24
N ALA A 569 -4.25 -8.75 36.96
CA ALA A 569 -3.55 -7.95 37.97
C ALA A 569 -4.42 -6.78 38.50
N VAL A 570 -5.30 -6.22 37.68
CA VAL A 570 -6.16 -5.07 38.05
C VAL A 570 -7.36 -5.48 38.92
N LYS A 571 -7.79 -6.74 38.90
CA LYS A 571 -8.94 -7.24 39.68
C LYS A 571 -8.56 -8.50 40.44
N PRO A 572 -7.80 -8.39 41.54
CA PRO A 572 -7.57 -9.53 42.43
C PRO A 572 -8.88 -9.88 43.17
N GLU A 573 -9.52 -10.97 42.78
CA GLU A 573 -10.63 -11.51 43.54
C GLU A 573 -10.11 -12.31 44.75
N PRO A 574 -10.80 -12.26 45.93
CA PRO A 574 -10.35 -12.96 47.12
C PRO A 574 -10.31 -14.50 46.99
N ASN A 575 -11.03 -15.07 46.04
CA ASN A 575 -10.98 -16.46 45.61
C ASN A 575 -11.04 -16.53 44.10
N PRO A 576 -9.92 -16.32 43.41
CA PRO A 576 -9.93 -16.34 41.97
C PRO A 576 -10.24 -17.76 41.48
N PRO A 577 -11.31 -17.95 40.68
CA PRO A 577 -11.52 -19.17 39.94
C PRO A 577 -10.38 -19.38 38.96
N LEU A 578 -10.32 -20.55 38.34
CA LEU A 578 -9.43 -20.92 37.23
C LEU A 578 -9.05 -19.69 36.37
N GLY A 579 -7.86 -19.14 36.52
CA GLY A 579 -7.40 -17.96 35.78
C GLY A 579 -6.50 -16.98 36.55
N THR A 580 -6.08 -17.32 37.79
CA THR A 580 -5.07 -16.53 38.52
C THR A 580 -3.73 -16.55 37.77
N LEU A 581 -3.02 -15.41 37.84
CA LEU A 581 -1.63 -15.34 37.41
C LEU A 581 -0.80 -16.39 38.15
N ASN A 582 -0.08 -17.20 37.43
CA ASN A 582 0.78 -18.24 37.97
C ASN A 582 2.15 -18.24 37.24
N SER A 583 3.04 -19.11 37.70
CA SER A 583 4.38 -19.25 37.13
C SER A 583 4.37 -19.65 35.64
N TRP A 584 3.31 -20.28 35.15
CA TRP A 584 3.17 -20.64 33.74
C TRP A 584 2.93 -19.41 32.87
N ASP A 585 2.10 -18.47 33.32
CA ASP A 585 1.85 -17.23 32.59
C ASP A 585 3.15 -16.43 32.38
N ARG A 586 4.03 -16.42 33.38
CA ARG A 586 5.35 -15.82 33.28
C ARG A 586 6.24 -16.59 32.30
N ALA A 587 6.26 -17.91 32.39
CA ALA A 587 7.04 -18.77 31.50
C ALA A 587 6.62 -18.58 30.06
N ASP A 588 5.31 -18.56 29.78
CA ASP A 588 4.78 -18.34 28.44
C ASP A 588 5.21 -16.99 27.85
N LEU A 589 5.10 -15.89 28.62
CA LEU A 589 5.51 -14.56 28.13
C LEU A 589 7.02 -14.49 27.87
N THR A 590 7.84 -15.03 28.77
CA THR A 590 9.30 -15.01 28.63
C THR A 590 9.76 -15.94 27.51
N GLU A 591 9.08 -17.05 27.26
CA GLU A 591 9.37 -17.94 26.15
C GLU A 591 9.05 -17.29 24.80
N LEU A 592 7.89 -16.63 24.68
CA LEU A 592 7.53 -15.88 23.49
C LEU A 592 8.55 -14.77 23.19
N ALA A 593 8.95 -14.02 24.22
CA ALA A 593 9.95 -12.97 24.06
C ALA A 593 11.31 -13.53 23.62
N ARG A 594 11.76 -14.66 24.18
CA ARG A 594 13.00 -15.31 23.77
C ARG A 594 12.94 -15.82 22.33
N LYS A 595 11.85 -16.51 21.97
CA LYS A 595 11.63 -16.96 20.59
C LYS A 595 11.70 -15.80 19.60
N GLU A 596 11.14 -14.64 19.96
CA GLU A 596 11.19 -13.46 19.10
C GLU A 596 12.59 -12.84 19.04
N ILE A 597 13.36 -12.82 20.12
CA ILE A 597 14.77 -12.40 20.09
C ILE A 597 15.57 -13.29 19.13
N ASP A 598 15.42 -14.60 19.26
CA ASP A 598 16.14 -15.58 18.43
C ASP A 598 15.73 -15.45 16.94
N ASN A 599 14.44 -15.31 16.67
CA ASN A 599 13.90 -15.10 15.33
C ASN A 599 14.39 -13.78 14.71
N THR A 600 14.36 -12.69 15.49
CA THR A 600 14.86 -11.38 15.05
C THR A 600 16.37 -11.43 14.77
N ALA A 601 17.14 -12.12 15.61
CA ALA A 601 18.58 -12.30 15.42
C ALA A 601 18.87 -13.16 14.16
N HIS A 602 18.02 -14.14 13.87
CA HIS A 602 18.14 -14.92 12.63
C HIS A 602 17.88 -14.06 11.41
N LEU A 603 16.79 -13.29 11.37
CA LEU A 603 16.49 -12.37 10.28
C LEU A 603 17.63 -11.35 10.08
N LEU A 604 18.15 -10.79 11.17
CA LEU A 604 19.28 -9.85 11.13
C LEU A 604 20.52 -10.49 10.47
N ARG A 605 20.86 -11.72 10.83
CA ARG A 605 21.97 -12.45 10.19
C ARG A 605 21.72 -12.67 8.70
N LEU A 606 20.49 -13.03 8.29
CA LEU A 606 20.14 -13.19 6.88
C LEU A 606 20.37 -11.89 6.11
N LEU A 607 19.89 -10.75 6.63
CA LEU A 607 20.06 -9.45 6.01
C LEU A 607 21.53 -9.02 5.91
N GLN A 608 22.36 -9.34 6.91
CA GLN A 608 23.77 -8.97 6.96
C GLN A 608 24.66 -9.86 6.06
N THR A 609 24.27 -11.12 5.85
CA THR A 609 25.08 -12.10 5.11
C THR A 609 24.65 -12.30 3.66
N THR A 610 23.52 -11.71 3.25
CA THR A 610 23.02 -11.77 1.87
C THR A 610 23.27 -10.44 1.18
N LYS A 611 23.90 -10.47 0.01
CA LYS A 611 24.18 -9.26 -0.77
C LYS A 611 22.93 -8.75 -1.49
N GLU A 612 22.11 -9.67 -1.95
CA GLU A 612 20.88 -9.40 -2.66
C GLU A 612 19.79 -8.95 -1.67
N GLN A 613 18.90 -8.11 -2.16
CA GLN A 613 17.78 -7.65 -1.37
C GLN A 613 16.82 -8.81 -1.03
N LEU A 614 16.54 -9.00 0.24
CA LEU A 614 15.56 -9.97 0.73
C LEU A 614 14.19 -9.31 1.01
N VAL A 615 14.19 -8.05 1.41
CA VAL A 615 13.01 -7.31 1.89
C VAL A 615 12.83 -6.04 1.06
N ASP A 616 11.59 -5.67 0.73
CA ASP A 616 11.28 -4.39 0.08
C ASP A 616 11.57 -3.24 1.05
N LEU A 617 12.65 -2.54 0.78
CA LEU A 617 13.09 -1.38 1.55
C LEU A 617 12.94 -0.10 0.74
N ALA A 618 12.64 0.99 1.41
CA ALA A 618 12.77 2.31 0.82
C ALA A 618 14.24 2.57 0.45
N PRO A 619 14.52 3.22 -0.68
CA PRO A 619 15.90 3.48 -1.11
C PRO A 619 16.64 4.48 -0.21
N VAL A 620 15.90 5.36 0.45
CA VAL A 620 16.40 6.38 1.37
C VAL A 620 15.55 6.44 2.63
N ALA A 621 16.14 6.91 3.72
CA ALA A 621 15.46 6.95 5.03
C ALA A 621 14.21 7.86 5.04
N GLU A 622 14.22 8.91 4.24
CA GLU A 622 13.13 9.87 4.12
C GLU A 622 11.87 9.26 3.47
N GLU A 623 12.02 8.17 2.74
CA GLU A 623 10.90 7.41 2.15
C GLU A 623 10.41 6.28 3.05
N GLU A 624 11.04 6.07 4.18
CA GLU A 624 10.55 5.15 5.20
C GLU A 624 9.25 5.68 5.81
N THR A 625 8.23 4.83 5.90
CA THR A 625 6.92 5.19 6.42
C THR A 625 6.39 4.08 7.31
N ILE A 626 5.22 4.30 7.91
CA ILE A 626 4.53 3.22 8.61
C ILE A 626 4.29 1.99 7.71
N MET A 627 4.19 2.20 6.41
CA MET A 627 3.85 1.15 5.44
C MET A 627 5.05 0.59 4.68
N ARG A 628 6.19 1.23 4.74
CA ARG A 628 7.40 0.83 4.04
C ARG A 628 8.60 0.86 4.97
N LEU A 629 9.29 -0.24 5.05
CA LEU A 629 10.53 -0.35 5.81
C LEU A 629 11.64 0.47 5.14
N GLY A 630 12.55 1.01 5.94
CA GLY A 630 13.67 1.80 5.46
C GLY A 630 14.99 1.04 5.38
N PRO A 631 16.03 1.68 4.82
CA PRO A 631 17.35 1.08 4.69
C PRO A 631 18.02 0.80 6.06
N GLY A 632 17.56 1.45 7.13
CA GLY A 632 18.02 1.23 8.50
C GLY A 632 17.46 -0.02 9.20
N LEU A 633 16.76 -0.90 8.49
CA LEU A 633 16.14 -2.10 9.09
C LEU A 633 17.12 -2.95 9.92
N PRO A 634 18.37 -3.25 9.51
CA PRO A 634 19.29 -4.01 10.34
C PRO A 634 19.56 -3.38 11.71
N ASP A 635 19.74 -2.06 11.77
CA ASP A 635 19.94 -1.33 13.02
C ASP A 635 18.66 -1.31 13.89
N GLN A 636 17.50 -1.25 13.25
CA GLN A 636 16.20 -1.34 13.94
C GLN A 636 15.99 -2.72 14.58
N LEU A 637 16.36 -3.79 13.90
CA LEU A 637 16.29 -5.15 14.44
C LEU A 637 17.26 -5.32 15.63
N LYS A 638 18.48 -4.81 15.51
CA LYS A 638 19.43 -4.80 16.62
C LYS A 638 18.87 -4.03 17.81
N ARG A 639 18.32 -2.82 17.59
CA ARG A 639 17.70 -2.02 18.65
C ARG A 639 16.55 -2.78 19.33
N LYS A 640 15.72 -3.50 18.57
CA LYS A 640 14.66 -4.36 19.12
C LYS A 640 15.23 -5.39 20.10
N ILE A 641 16.27 -6.12 19.68
CA ILE A 641 16.93 -7.13 20.52
C ILE A 641 17.51 -6.48 21.79
N ASP A 642 18.20 -5.36 21.63
CA ASP A 642 18.85 -4.65 22.75
C ASP A 642 17.79 -4.17 23.77
N LEU A 643 16.66 -3.61 23.32
CA LEU A 643 15.57 -3.18 24.19
C LEU A 643 14.90 -4.37 24.89
N MET A 644 14.61 -5.45 24.19
CA MET A 644 14.01 -6.64 24.81
C MET A 644 14.92 -7.23 25.87
N ASN A 645 16.23 -7.26 25.65
CA ASN A 645 17.20 -7.70 26.65
C ASN A 645 17.32 -6.72 27.84
N ALA A 646 17.32 -5.41 27.59
CA ALA A 646 17.39 -4.41 28.66
C ALA A 646 16.18 -4.45 29.59
N HIS A 647 15.01 -4.80 29.04
CA HIS A 647 13.75 -4.90 29.78
C HIS A 647 13.38 -6.33 30.19
N TRP A 648 14.33 -7.28 30.15
CA TRP A 648 14.07 -8.67 30.48
C TRP A 648 13.58 -8.87 31.92
N MET A 649 14.15 -8.17 32.86
CA MET A 649 13.76 -8.26 34.28
C MET A 649 12.40 -7.64 34.59
N ASP A 650 11.84 -6.88 33.65
CA ASP A 650 10.50 -6.31 33.82
C ASP A 650 9.39 -7.37 33.80
N TYR A 651 9.65 -8.54 33.22
CA TYR A 651 8.74 -9.68 33.31
C TYR A 651 8.50 -10.13 34.77
N ASP A 652 9.51 -10.06 35.64
CA ASP A 652 9.34 -10.38 37.05
C ASP A 652 8.43 -9.39 37.76
N ARG A 653 8.49 -8.13 37.37
CA ARG A 653 7.66 -7.05 37.92
C ARG A 653 6.17 -7.24 37.67
N LEU A 654 5.78 -7.86 36.55
CA LEU A 654 4.37 -8.18 36.27
C LEU A 654 3.73 -9.09 37.33
N PHE A 655 4.53 -9.91 37.99
CA PHE A 655 4.07 -10.96 38.91
C PHE A 655 4.44 -10.69 40.38
N THR A 656 5.31 -9.73 40.66
CA THR A 656 5.84 -9.44 41.99
C THR A 656 5.48 -8.06 42.51
N ALA A 657 5.06 -7.14 41.67
CA ALA A 657 4.69 -5.81 42.13
C ALA A 657 3.36 -5.86 42.93
N PRO A 658 3.27 -5.19 44.07
CA PRO A 658 1.99 -4.95 44.70
C PRO A 658 1.13 -4.12 43.74
N ASN A 659 -0.12 -4.50 43.57
CA ASN A 659 -1.09 -3.75 42.78
C ASN A 659 -1.07 -2.25 43.18
N PRO A 660 -0.96 -1.33 42.26
CA PRO A 660 -1.08 0.08 42.57
C PRO A 660 -2.43 0.45 43.12
#